data_bd711098dde4b49c5762e2f25abeb03e
#
_entry.id   bd711098dde4b49c5762e2f25abeb03e
#
_cell.length_a   1.000
_cell.length_b   1.000
_cell.length_c   1.000
_cell.angle_alpha   90.00
_cell.angle_beta   90.00
_cell.angle_gamma   90.00
#
_symmetry.space_group_name_H-M   'P 1'
#
loop_
_entity.id
_entity.type
_entity.pdbx_description
1 polymer ?
#
loop_
_entity_poly.entity_id
_entity_poly.type
_entity_poly.pdbx_seq_one_letter_code
_entity_poly.pdbx_strand_id
1 'polypeptide(L)'
;MIPKRAQEIRSAFTSFFGERGHAVLPSASLIPRDPTVLFTVAGMVPFKSYFLGEEASPHPRAVTVQKCVRAGGKHNDLDEIGRTRRHLTFFEMLGNFSFGDYFKTEAIDWAWEFVTERLGFDPDRLWVTVHLSDDEAAEIWRDVAGVPPDRIQRLDEDNYWRMADTGPCGPCSEIFFDKGPEFGPEGGPAHGGEERFLEFWNLVFMQFDQRPDGQVPLPRPSIDTGAGLERILTLIQGVESVFDIDEMAELVGEASAVTGVKLGAAEHSDVTLRILAEHARTMTFLISDGVFPSNEDRGYVLRRIMRRAIRRAYMLGVTEVVTPKLVDKVVDIMGHDYPDVSANHSFVREVVAREEESFRTTLAQGSQILDDALDRLGKGEALSGDLAFLLHDTYGFPFEVTEETARERSLEVDRAGFDQLMEGQRSRAREDFDARHATSTDVSAYVALVAEHGPTEFVGRDYDTAEVMVLAVTEDGIVLDRTPFYAEAGGQVGDTGTITSPTGSARVTDTTYVVPELHLHHAGAIDGEIAVGQTVIAAIDADRRAAIRRNHTATHLLHWALKKTLGDHVKQQGSLVADDRLRFDFTHFEALTAEQIAEIEQLANADILDNPATRHYETSMAEATAAGAIAFFGDKYGERVRVLEAGPHSLELCGGTHVRALGDIGPVKVVSEGSIGANIRRIEAVTGTRPVELLTEREQVLAQTAERLGVPADQLLAGADKRMAEIKSLRAELNELRKAASADQSGDLAQQAVDGVVVALAEGLDRNQLRDLAIATRDRPGVSAVILGGAPEGGGAALVAAVAADCDLNAGELIAEAAATIGGGGGRDAKLAIAGGRDPSRLEEALGQVRAAAGIAG
;
A
#
# COMPACT_ATOMS: atom_id res chain seq x y z
N MET A 1 14.09 35.90 28.80
CA MET A 1 15.15 35.70 27.76
C MET A 1 14.40 35.38 26.50
N ILE A 2 14.70 36.05 25.40
CA ILE A 2 14.04 35.78 24.09
C ILE A 2 14.53 34.41 23.61
N PRO A 3 13.62 33.45 23.28
CA PRO A 3 13.98 32.14 22.78
C PRO A 3 14.63 32.25 21.39
N LYS A 4 15.64 31.41 21.09
CA LYS A 4 16.40 31.47 19.85
C LYS A 4 16.44 30.15 19.10
N ARG A 5 16.09 29.05 19.77
CA ARG A 5 16.10 27.69 19.22
C ARG A 5 14.68 27.10 19.21
N ALA A 6 14.44 26.15 18.37
CA ALA A 6 13.14 25.49 18.22
C ALA A 6 12.62 24.96 19.57
N GLN A 7 13.43 24.23 20.34
CA GLN A 7 13.06 23.70 21.67
C GLN A 7 12.68 24.80 22.67
N GLU A 8 13.38 25.94 22.63
CA GLU A 8 13.08 27.08 23.50
C GLU A 8 11.73 27.72 23.14
N ILE A 9 11.39 27.81 21.85
CA ILE A 9 10.10 28.34 21.37
C ILE A 9 8.97 27.36 21.72
N ARG A 10 9.14 26.06 21.50
CA ARG A 10 8.16 25.02 21.90
C ARG A 10 7.84 25.15 23.40
N SER A 11 8.88 25.23 24.21
CA SER A 11 8.74 25.39 25.68
C SER A 11 8.11 26.73 26.08
N ALA A 12 8.52 27.82 25.43
CA ALA A 12 7.97 29.16 25.73
C ALA A 12 6.48 29.23 25.41
N PHE A 13 6.05 28.68 24.28
CA PHE A 13 4.65 28.65 23.85
C PHE A 13 3.77 27.80 24.76
N THR A 14 4.17 26.54 24.99
CA THR A 14 3.41 25.64 25.87
C THR A 14 3.35 26.12 27.32
N SER A 15 4.43 26.70 27.83
CA SER A 15 4.43 27.28 29.19
C SER A 15 3.55 28.53 29.29
N PHE A 16 3.61 29.42 28.30
CA PHE A 16 2.82 30.66 28.27
C PHE A 16 1.31 30.41 28.34
N PHE A 17 0.82 29.45 27.51
CA PHE A 17 -0.58 29.07 27.53
C PHE A 17 -0.94 28.13 28.68
N GLY A 18 0.00 27.29 29.13
CA GLY A 18 -0.14 26.48 30.35
C GLY A 18 -0.36 27.35 31.60
N GLU A 19 0.39 28.45 31.76
CA GLU A 19 0.19 29.46 32.83
C GLU A 19 -1.21 30.10 32.78
N ARG A 20 -1.86 30.08 31.62
CA ARG A 20 -3.25 30.57 31.36
C ARG A 20 -4.30 29.47 31.44
N GLY A 21 -3.96 28.31 32.01
CA GLY A 21 -4.88 27.20 32.27
C GLY A 21 -5.19 26.30 31.07
N HIS A 22 -4.39 26.36 30.00
CA HIS A 22 -4.50 25.39 28.91
C HIS A 22 -3.85 24.06 29.33
N ALA A 23 -4.51 22.95 29.01
CA ALA A 23 -3.91 21.65 29.14
C ALA A 23 -2.81 21.48 28.06
N VAL A 24 -1.59 21.20 28.48
CA VAL A 24 -0.47 20.95 27.58
C VAL A 24 -0.60 19.50 27.09
N LEU A 25 -0.92 19.31 25.81
CA LEU A 25 -1.12 17.99 25.23
C LEU A 25 0.04 17.65 24.28
N PRO A 26 0.40 16.36 24.17
CA PRO A 26 1.41 15.92 23.21
C PRO A 26 0.91 16.08 21.77
N SER A 27 1.85 16.10 20.82
CA SER A 27 1.52 16.04 19.39
C SER A 27 0.76 14.77 19.07
N ALA A 28 -0.36 14.89 18.37
CA ALA A 28 -1.08 13.74 17.84
C ALA A 28 -0.32 13.12 16.64
N SER A 29 -0.75 11.93 16.23
CA SER A 29 -0.23 11.27 15.04
C SER A 29 -0.51 12.08 13.78
N LEU A 30 0.38 11.94 12.79
CA LEU A 30 0.17 12.45 11.42
C LEU A 30 -0.95 11.69 10.68
N ILE A 31 -1.36 10.53 11.19
CA ILE A 31 -2.52 9.78 10.70
C ILE A 31 -3.74 10.24 11.49
N PRO A 32 -4.61 11.09 10.91
CA PRO A 32 -5.77 11.61 11.62
C PRO A 32 -6.85 10.54 11.81
N ARG A 33 -7.67 10.69 12.85
CA ARG A 33 -8.90 9.91 13.01
C ARG A 33 -9.99 10.31 12.01
N ASP A 34 -9.91 11.53 11.48
CA ASP A 34 -10.86 12.06 10.49
C ASP A 34 -10.58 11.44 9.11
N PRO A 35 -11.55 10.70 8.51
CA PRO A 35 -11.38 10.09 7.20
C PRO A 35 -11.40 11.10 6.05
N THR A 36 -11.82 12.36 6.29
CA THR A 36 -11.92 13.39 5.25
C THR A 36 -10.56 13.97 4.84
N VAL A 37 -9.52 13.74 5.62
CA VAL A 37 -8.16 14.22 5.35
C VAL A 37 -7.14 13.07 5.41
N LEU A 38 -6.17 13.10 4.52
CA LEU A 38 -5.11 12.08 4.47
C LEU A 38 -4.15 12.17 5.66
N PHE A 39 -3.77 13.39 6.03
CA PHE A 39 -2.82 13.66 7.10
C PHE A 39 -3.35 14.72 8.06
N THR A 40 -2.74 14.84 9.22
CA THR A 40 -2.96 15.95 10.14
C THR A 40 -2.34 17.19 9.51
N VAL A 41 -3.18 18.04 8.88
CA VAL A 41 -2.77 19.23 8.11
C VAL A 41 -2.72 20.51 8.94
N ALA A 42 -3.32 20.49 10.15
CA ALA A 42 -3.40 21.62 11.07
C ALA A 42 -3.54 21.14 12.51
N GLY A 43 -3.20 22.01 13.48
CA GLY A 43 -3.26 21.72 14.91
C GLY A 43 -4.64 21.35 15.43
N MET A 44 -5.71 21.84 14.78
CA MET A 44 -7.09 21.60 15.16
C MET A 44 -7.62 20.21 14.76
N VAL A 45 -7.01 19.53 13.80
CA VAL A 45 -7.52 18.25 13.25
C VAL A 45 -7.80 17.20 14.33
N PRO A 46 -6.94 17.01 15.34
CA PRO A 46 -7.22 16.06 16.43
C PRO A 46 -8.43 16.45 17.31
N PHE A 47 -8.87 17.71 17.25
CA PHE A 47 -9.92 18.29 18.09
C PHE A 47 -11.23 18.55 17.35
N LYS A 48 -11.35 18.12 16.08
CA LYS A 48 -12.51 18.40 15.23
C LYS A 48 -13.85 18.05 15.88
N SER A 49 -13.95 16.86 16.49
CA SER A 49 -15.15 16.39 17.18
C SER A 49 -15.57 17.29 18.35
N TYR A 50 -14.61 17.90 19.04
CA TYR A 50 -14.87 18.84 20.15
C TYR A 50 -15.44 20.17 19.65
N PHE A 51 -14.94 20.69 18.52
CA PHE A 51 -15.46 21.89 17.88
C PHE A 51 -16.89 21.69 17.37
N LEU A 52 -17.17 20.54 16.76
CA LEU A 52 -18.49 20.19 16.25
C LEU A 52 -19.49 19.84 17.38
N GLY A 53 -19.00 19.62 18.61
CA GLY A 53 -19.83 19.18 19.73
C GLY A 53 -20.28 17.74 19.65
N GLU A 54 -19.65 16.93 18.81
CA GLU A 54 -19.87 15.48 18.67
C GLU A 54 -19.37 14.74 19.90
N GLU A 55 -18.28 15.25 20.50
CA GLU A 55 -17.68 14.76 21.74
C GLU A 55 -17.48 15.92 22.72
N ALA A 56 -17.59 15.64 24.02
CA ALA A 56 -17.24 16.61 25.04
C ALA A 56 -15.72 16.65 25.22
N SER A 57 -15.13 17.84 25.13
CA SER A 57 -13.68 17.96 25.38
C SER A 57 -13.37 17.70 26.87
N PRO A 58 -12.37 16.88 27.21
CA PRO A 58 -11.93 16.66 28.59
C PRO A 58 -11.33 17.93 29.23
N HIS A 59 -10.94 18.92 28.43
CA HIS A 59 -10.35 20.17 28.85
C HIS A 59 -11.04 21.35 28.18
N PRO A 60 -11.38 22.45 28.88
CA PRO A 60 -12.03 23.61 28.27
C PRO A 60 -11.09 24.34 27.29
N ARG A 61 -9.78 24.21 27.48
CA ARG A 61 -8.75 24.78 26.61
C ARG A 61 -7.53 23.87 26.55
N ALA A 62 -6.83 23.87 25.42
CA ALA A 62 -5.64 23.06 25.18
C ALA A 62 -4.54 23.84 24.45
N VAL A 63 -3.30 23.40 24.59
CA VAL A 63 -2.15 23.90 23.84
C VAL A 63 -1.30 22.74 23.35
N THR A 64 -0.88 22.79 22.08
CA THR A 64 -0.04 21.75 21.47
C THR A 64 1.07 22.36 20.61
N VAL A 65 2.12 21.59 20.41
CA VAL A 65 3.05 21.71 19.28
C VAL A 65 2.77 20.53 18.36
N GLN A 66 1.96 20.75 17.33
CA GLN A 66 1.43 19.68 16.50
C GLN A 66 2.28 19.45 15.24
N LYS A 67 2.71 18.21 15.04
CA LYS A 67 3.26 17.75 13.77
C LYS A 67 2.19 17.87 12.68
N CYS A 68 2.52 18.51 11.55
CA CYS A 68 1.61 18.67 10.43
C CYS A 68 2.27 18.26 9.12
N VAL A 69 1.47 17.69 8.21
CA VAL A 69 1.92 17.36 6.84
C VAL A 69 0.93 17.88 5.82
N ARG A 70 1.41 18.70 4.86
CA ARG A 70 0.68 19.25 3.72
C ARG A 70 1.30 18.75 2.42
N ALA A 71 0.93 17.55 2.00
CA ALA A 71 1.51 16.88 0.83
C ALA A 71 0.47 16.17 -0.04
N GLY A 72 -0.78 16.64 -0.04
CA GLY A 72 -1.87 16.06 -0.83
C GLY A 72 -3.23 16.68 -0.52
N GLY A 73 -4.20 16.47 -1.39
CA GLY A 73 -5.54 17.04 -1.26
C GLY A 73 -5.58 18.56 -1.51
N LYS A 74 -6.45 19.26 -0.78
CA LYS A 74 -6.64 20.72 -0.90
C LYS A 74 -5.40 21.50 -0.43
N HIS A 75 -4.70 21.00 0.58
CA HIS A 75 -3.48 21.59 1.11
C HIS A 75 -2.27 20.80 0.62
N ASN A 76 -1.63 21.27 -0.46
CA ASN A 76 -0.50 20.57 -1.09
C ASN A 76 0.63 21.57 -1.41
N ASP A 77 1.66 21.58 -0.57
CA ASP A 77 2.82 22.45 -0.72
C ASP A 77 4.00 21.76 -1.45
N LEU A 78 3.84 20.49 -1.85
CA LEU A 78 4.94 19.64 -2.35
C LEU A 78 5.73 20.25 -3.50
N ASP A 79 5.06 20.90 -4.45
CA ASP A 79 5.69 21.46 -5.65
C ASP A 79 6.48 22.76 -5.36
N GLU A 80 6.16 23.45 -4.26
CA GLU A 80 6.81 24.69 -3.83
C GLU A 80 8.10 24.44 -3.01
N ILE A 81 8.31 23.20 -2.55
CA ILE A 81 9.43 22.85 -1.68
C ILE A 81 10.79 23.07 -2.36
N GLY A 82 11.66 23.79 -1.65
CA GLY A 82 13.00 24.15 -2.09
C GLY A 82 13.06 25.32 -3.05
N ARG A 83 11.93 25.75 -3.63
CA ARG A 83 11.78 26.87 -4.56
C ARG A 83 11.40 28.16 -3.86
N THR A 84 10.46 28.07 -2.92
CA THR A 84 10.07 29.19 -2.08
C THR A 84 10.85 29.20 -0.78
N ARG A 85 10.82 30.30 -0.06
CA ARG A 85 11.57 30.50 1.19
C ARG A 85 10.79 30.10 2.44
N ARG A 86 9.51 29.66 2.31
CA ARG A 86 8.57 29.52 3.44
C ARG A 86 7.74 28.23 3.45
N HIS A 87 7.72 27.44 2.36
CA HIS A 87 6.91 26.22 2.28
C HIS A 87 7.69 24.99 2.68
N LEU A 88 7.01 24.14 3.47
CA LEU A 88 7.47 22.86 3.98
C LEU A 88 6.31 21.87 3.88
N THR A 89 6.56 20.60 3.52
CA THR A 89 5.54 19.54 3.59
C THR A 89 5.33 19.08 5.02
N PHE A 90 6.40 18.90 5.78
CA PHE A 90 6.35 18.69 7.22
C PHE A 90 6.74 19.96 7.96
N PHE A 91 5.92 20.38 8.90
CA PHE A 91 6.18 21.54 9.77
C PHE A 91 5.51 21.36 11.13
N GLU A 92 5.91 22.19 12.07
CA GLU A 92 5.35 22.21 13.41
C GLU A 92 4.43 23.41 13.58
N MET A 93 3.20 23.15 14.02
CA MET A 93 2.20 24.16 14.27
C MET A 93 2.00 24.33 15.77
N LEU A 94 2.32 25.51 16.27
CA LEU A 94 2.02 25.93 17.63
C LEU A 94 0.55 26.35 17.68
N GLY A 95 -0.28 25.62 18.44
CA GLY A 95 -1.70 25.86 18.52
C GLY A 95 -2.21 26.00 19.95
N ASN A 96 -3.02 27.05 20.20
CA ASN A 96 -3.83 27.15 21.38
C ASN A 96 -5.31 27.16 21.03
N PHE A 97 -6.10 26.42 21.82
CA PHE A 97 -7.47 26.06 21.50
C PHE A 97 -8.39 26.40 22.67
N SER A 98 -9.60 26.88 22.33
CA SER A 98 -10.71 27.04 23.27
C SER A 98 -11.93 26.30 22.76
N PHE A 99 -12.50 25.47 23.60
CA PHE A 99 -13.71 24.69 23.26
C PHE A 99 -14.94 25.37 23.91
N GLY A 100 -15.18 26.64 23.53
CA GLY A 100 -16.25 27.47 24.05
C GLY A 100 -16.02 28.02 25.46
N ASP A 101 -14.76 28.24 25.88
CA ASP A 101 -14.35 28.76 27.17
C ASP A 101 -13.94 30.24 27.07
N TYR A 102 -13.06 30.60 26.15
CA TYR A 102 -12.73 31.98 25.79
C TYR A 102 -12.88 32.23 24.31
N PHE A 103 -12.90 33.50 23.87
CA PHE A 103 -13.10 33.84 22.47
C PHE A 103 -12.12 34.93 22.00
N LYS A 104 -12.52 35.79 21.07
CA LYS A 104 -11.64 36.75 20.36
C LYS A 104 -10.80 37.63 21.24
N THR A 105 -11.37 38.17 22.31
CA THR A 105 -10.66 39.15 23.16
C THR A 105 -9.41 38.56 23.78
N GLU A 106 -9.55 37.43 24.45
CA GLU A 106 -8.41 36.75 25.08
C GLU A 106 -7.45 36.19 24.05
N ALA A 107 -7.97 35.61 22.94
CA ALA A 107 -7.12 35.05 21.91
C ALA A 107 -6.20 36.11 21.28
N ILE A 108 -6.74 37.28 20.96
CA ILE A 108 -5.99 38.39 20.36
C ILE A 108 -5.01 38.99 21.38
N ASP A 109 -5.45 39.27 22.61
CA ASP A 109 -4.63 39.85 23.65
C ASP A 109 -3.41 38.96 23.97
N TRP A 110 -3.63 37.67 24.19
CA TRP A 110 -2.55 36.73 24.47
C TRP A 110 -1.63 36.50 23.28
N ALA A 111 -2.15 36.46 22.04
CA ALA A 111 -1.31 36.36 20.88
C ALA A 111 -0.38 37.57 20.75
N TRP A 112 -0.92 38.79 20.95
CA TRP A 112 -0.13 40.01 20.90
C TRP A 112 0.94 40.10 22.02
N GLU A 113 0.57 39.75 23.25
CA GLU A 113 1.51 39.64 24.38
C GLU A 113 2.61 38.61 24.05
N PHE A 114 2.25 37.44 23.50
CA PHE A 114 3.26 36.42 23.22
C PHE A 114 4.26 36.90 22.17
N VAL A 115 3.80 37.50 21.06
CA VAL A 115 4.72 37.93 19.99
C VAL A 115 5.56 39.13 20.38
N THR A 116 5.01 40.08 21.15
CA THR A 116 5.74 41.31 21.53
C THR A 116 6.61 41.14 22.78
N GLU A 117 6.11 40.43 23.79
CA GLU A 117 6.81 40.32 25.07
C GLU A 117 7.64 39.04 25.22
N ARG A 118 7.14 37.91 24.74
CA ARG A 118 7.87 36.61 24.86
C ARG A 118 8.82 36.38 23.69
N LEU A 119 8.38 36.60 22.45
CA LEU A 119 9.25 36.51 21.27
C LEU A 119 10.07 37.78 21.03
N GLY A 120 9.63 38.92 21.57
CA GLY A 120 10.36 40.19 21.52
C GLY A 120 10.34 40.83 20.12
N PHE A 121 9.30 40.56 19.32
CA PHE A 121 9.15 41.22 18.03
C PHE A 121 8.82 42.72 18.22
N ASP A 122 9.41 43.55 17.38
CA ASP A 122 9.14 44.96 17.33
C ASP A 122 7.70 45.24 16.86
N PRO A 123 6.81 45.80 17.70
CA PRO A 123 5.43 46.08 17.30
C PRO A 123 5.32 46.92 16.01
N ASP A 124 6.35 47.76 15.75
CA ASP A 124 6.39 48.59 14.56
C ASP A 124 6.64 47.80 13.26
N ARG A 125 6.98 46.53 13.34
CA ARG A 125 7.12 45.61 12.22
C ARG A 125 5.98 44.63 12.06
N LEU A 126 5.00 44.67 12.98
CA LEU A 126 3.87 43.76 12.98
C LEU A 126 2.68 44.38 12.27
N TRP A 127 2.02 43.57 11.44
CA TRP A 127 0.77 43.86 10.75
C TRP A 127 -0.24 42.78 11.07
N VAL A 128 -1.52 43.14 11.06
CA VAL A 128 -2.60 42.17 11.22
C VAL A 128 -3.62 42.30 10.11
N THR A 129 -4.22 41.19 9.75
CA THR A 129 -5.36 41.15 8.85
C THR A 129 -6.58 40.59 9.54
N VAL A 130 -7.76 41.04 9.13
CA VAL A 130 -9.05 40.54 9.64
C VAL A 130 -10.02 40.35 8.46
N HIS A 131 -11.01 39.50 8.63
CA HIS A 131 -12.03 39.30 7.61
C HIS A 131 -12.87 40.57 7.40
N LEU A 132 -13.34 40.84 6.17
CA LEU A 132 -14.13 42.01 5.81
C LEU A 132 -15.33 42.25 6.73
N SER A 133 -15.99 41.20 7.19
CA SER A 133 -17.18 41.26 8.05
C SER A 133 -16.88 41.23 9.55
N ASP A 134 -15.59 41.12 9.98
CA ASP A 134 -15.26 40.98 11.39
C ASP A 134 -14.82 42.31 12.01
N ASP A 135 -15.80 43.17 12.24
CA ASP A 135 -15.57 44.45 12.89
C ASP A 135 -15.09 44.29 14.36
N GLU A 136 -15.62 43.28 15.06
CA GLU A 136 -15.25 42.98 16.46
C GLU A 136 -13.77 42.67 16.59
N ALA A 137 -13.21 41.81 15.74
CA ALA A 137 -11.77 41.50 15.74
C ALA A 137 -10.92 42.77 15.47
N ALA A 138 -11.34 43.60 14.51
CA ALA A 138 -10.63 44.84 14.19
C ALA A 138 -10.65 45.84 15.36
N GLU A 139 -11.77 45.94 16.10
CA GLU A 139 -11.87 46.77 17.31
C GLU A 139 -10.97 46.23 18.44
N ILE A 140 -10.95 44.91 18.67
CA ILE A 140 -10.10 44.32 19.70
C ILE A 140 -8.62 44.52 19.38
N TRP A 141 -8.20 44.34 18.14
CA TRP A 141 -6.81 44.64 17.73
C TRP A 141 -6.41 46.09 18.00
N ARG A 142 -7.29 47.04 17.69
CA ARG A 142 -7.05 48.46 17.93
C ARG A 142 -7.08 48.82 19.40
N ASP A 143 -8.13 48.40 20.13
CA ASP A 143 -8.49 48.99 21.44
C ASP A 143 -7.90 48.16 22.61
N VAL A 144 -7.68 46.86 22.43
CA VAL A 144 -7.10 45.94 23.44
C VAL A 144 -5.61 45.73 23.17
N ALA A 145 -5.25 45.24 21.97
CA ALA A 145 -3.86 44.99 21.62
C ALA A 145 -3.07 46.24 21.27
N GLY A 146 -3.73 47.36 20.96
CA GLY A 146 -3.10 48.65 20.68
C GLY A 146 -2.44 48.74 19.31
N VAL A 147 -2.85 47.91 18.36
CA VAL A 147 -2.32 47.94 16.99
C VAL A 147 -2.78 49.21 16.26
N PRO A 148 -1.89 49.99 15.64
CA PRO A 148 -2.27 51.18 14.90
C PRO A 148 -3.28 50.84 13.76
N PRO A 149 -4.34 51.64 13.53
CA PRO A 149 -5.37 51.33 12.54
C PRO A 149 -4.87 51.16 11.11
N ASP A 150 -3.80 51.84 10.74
CA ASP A 150 -3.14 51.74 9.45
C ASP A 150 -2.37 50.42 9.24
N ARG A 151 -2.18 49.64 10.30
CA ARG A 151 -1.58 48.33 10.28
C ARG A 151 -2.60 47.19 10.43
N ILE A 152 -3.88 47.47 10.44
CA ILE A 152 -4.99 46.54 10.45
C ILE A 152 -5.61 46.55 9.03
N GLN A 153 -5.43 45.48 8.27
CA GLN A 153 -5.99 45.38 6.93
C GLN A 153 -7.15 44.38 6.88
N ARG A 154 -8.10 44.60 5.94
CA ARG A 154 -9.26 43.75 5.78
C ARG A 154 -9.17 43.00 4.47
N LEU A 155 -9.27 41.66 4.56
CA LEU A 155 -9.25 40.76 3.41
C LEU A 155 -10.52 39.91 3.41
N ASP A 156 -10.81 39.28 2.30
CA ASP A 156 -11.99 38.44 2.11
C ASP A 156 -11.64 36.95 2.32
N GLU A 157 -11.52 36.20 1.26
CA GLU A 157 -11.26 34.76 1.31
C GLU A 157 -9.98 34.39 2.10
N ASP A 158 -8.94 35.20 2.05
CA ASP A 158 -7.68 34.96 2.78
C ASP A 158 -7.86 35.00 4.31
N ASN A 159 -8.86 35.73 4.81
CA ASN A 159 -9.21 35.76 6.24
C ASN A 159 -10.48 34.97 6.57
N TYR A 160 -10.82 33.96 5.78
CA TYR A 160 -11.88 33.00 6.08
C TYR A 160 -11.38 31.58 6.01
N TRP A 161 -11.12 30.97 7.17
CA TRP A 161 -10.54 29.64 7.25
C TRP A 161 -11.58 28.54 7.18
N ARG A 162 -11.30 27.47 6.39
CA ARG A 162 -12.10 26.26 6.28
C ARG A 162 -11.19 25.04 6.29
N MET A 163 -11.51 24.05 7.14
CA MET A 163 -10.73 22.82 7.24
C MET A 163 -10.70 22.03 5.92
N ALA A 164 -11.87 21.86 5.30
CA ALA A 164 -12.10 21.16 4.05
C ALA A 164 -13.36 21.68 3.37
N ASP A 165 -13.97 20.91 2.46
CA ASP A 165 -15.25 21.24 1.87
C ASP A 165 -16.40 21.15 2.88
N THR A 166 -16.20 20.40 3.97
CA THR A 166 -17.11 20.29 5.12
C THR A 166 -16.33 20.34 6.44
N GLY A 167 -16.97 20.81 7.50
CA GLY A 167 -16.40 20.87 8.85
C GLY A 167 -16.31 22.29 9.43
N PRO A 168 -15.64 22.45 10.58
CA PRO A 168 -15.60 23.74 11.28
C PRO A 168 -14.91 24.80 10.43
N CYS A 169 -15.47 26.03 10.49
CA CYS A 169 -14.97 27.17 9.75
C CYS A 169 -15.31 28.49 10.46
N GLY A 170 -14.69 29.57 10.04
CA GLY A 170 -14.99 30.90 10.52
C GLY A 170 -14.03 31.95 10.02
N PRO A 171 -14.33 33.25 10.29
CA PRO A 171 -13.40 34.33 10.02
C PRO A 171 -12.13 34.14 10.82
N CYS A 172 -11.01 34.60 10.30
CA CYS A 172 -9.74 34.54 10.98
C CYS A 172 -9.00 35.88 10.93
N SER A 173 -7.99 35.96 11.76
CA SER A 173 -7.07 37.09 11.82
C SER A 173 -5.64 36.59 11.79
N GLU A 174 -4.82 37.16 10.93
CA GLU A 174 -3.45 36.72 10.73
C GLU A 174 -2.46 37.79 11.18
N ILE A 175 -1.34 37.35 11.76
CA ILE A 175 -0.26 38.20 12.18
C ILE A 175 0.91 38.06 11.21
N PHE A 176 1.33 39.17 10.64
CA PHE A 176 2.42 39.28 9.69
C PHE A 176 3.60 40.07 10.25
N PHE A 177 4.79 39.74 9.76
CA PHE A 177 6.01 40.51 10.09
C PHE A 177 6.54 41.16 8.81
N ASP A 178 6.77 42.49 8.82
CA ASP A 178 7.41 43.23 7.77
C ASP A 178 8.94 42.97 7.79
N LYS A 179 9.46 42.22 6.89
CA LYS A 179 10.89 41.88 6.74
C LYS A 179 11.72 43.08 6.28
N GLY A 180 11.09 44.09 5.69
CA GLY A 180 11.75 45.29 5.23
C GLY A 180 11.63 45.56 3.72
N PRO A 181 12.01 46.77 3.26
CA PRO A 181 11.83 47.19 1.87
C PRO A 181 12.67 46.42 0.85
N GLU A 182 13.72 45.75 1.28
CA GLU A 182 14.54 44.87 0.45
C GLU A 182 13.81 43.62 -0.03
N PHE A 183 12.71 43.23 0.63
CA PHE A 183 11.92 42.03 0.30
C PHE A 183 10.66 42.32 -0.53
N GLY A 184 10.32 43.59 -0.74
CA GLY A 184 9.14 43.93 -1.54
C GLY A 184 8.63 45.37 -1.36
N PRO A 185 7.58 45.75 -2.11
CA PRO A 185 7.00 47.10 -2.03
C PRO A 185 6.28 47.33 -0.67
N GLU A 186 5.97 48.60 -0.40
CA GLU A 186 5.10 48.99 0.69
C GLU A 186 3.64 48.62 0.40
N GLY A 187 2.79 48.68 1.42
CA GLY A 187 1.34 48.49 1.26
C GLY A 187 0.74 47.42 2.19
N GLY A 188 1.53 46.92 3.16
CA GLY A 188 1.10 45.87 4.11
C GLY A 188 0.84 44.51 3.40
N PRO A 189 0.29 43.54 4.11
CA PRO A 189 -0.01 42.21 3.59
C PRO A 189 -0.85 42.21 2.31
N ALA A 190 -1.84 43.10 2.21
CA ALA A 190 -2.75 43.19 1.06
C ALA A 190 -2.06 43.59 -0.27
N HIS A 191 -0.96 44.32 -0.25
CA HIS A 191 -0.36 44.89 -1.45
C HIS A 191 1.17 44.77 -1.54
N GLY A 192 1.83 44.47 -0.41
CA GLY A 192 3.30 44.46 -0.31
C GLY A 192 3.96 43.12 -0.69
N GLY A 193 3.16 42.07 -0.90
CA GLY A 193 3.62 40.74 -1.27
C GLY A 193 4.14 39.91 -0.08
N GLU A 194 4.01 38.62 -0.22
CA GLU A 194 4.32 37.63 0.84
C GLU A 194 5.82 37.47 1.14
N GLU A 195 6.70 37.88 0.24
CA GLU A 195 8.15 37.88 0.48
C GLU A 195 8.56 38.93 1.53
N ARG A 196 7.86 40.07 1.56
CA ARG A 196 8.07 41.15 2.52
C ARG A 196 7.26 40.95 3.78
N PHE A 197 5.94 40.67 3.62
CA PHE A 197 5.01 40.50 4.75
C PHE A 197 4.81 39.00 5.00
N LEU A 198 5.63 38.45 5.88
CA LEU A 198 5.57 37.01 6.19
C LEU A 198 4.49 36.76 7.24
N GLU A 199 3.43 36.05 6.83
CA GLU A 199 2.44 35.49 7.76
C GLU A 199 3.11 34.39 8.60
N PHE A 200 2.95 34.46 9.92
CA PHE A 200 3.52 33.45 10.82
C PHE A 200 2.52 32.90 11.84
N TRP A 201 1.37 33.55 12.05
CA TRP A 201 0.34 33.10 12.99
C TRP A 201 -1.06 33.42 12.47
N ASN A 202 -1.95 32.42 12.44
CA ASN A 202 -3.35 32.57 12.10
C ASN A 202 -4.22 32.28 13.34
N LEU A 203 -5.12 33.18 13.70
CA LEU A 203 -6.10 33.07 14.77
C LEU A 203 -7.48 32.86 14.14
N VAL A 204 -8.01 31.64 14.24
CA VAL A 204 -9.30 31.28 13.65
C VAL A 204 -10.41 31.36 14.71
N PHE A 205 -11.43 32.11 14.40
CA PHE A 205 -12.63 32.30 15.21
C PHE A 205 -13.70 31.33 14.73
N MET A 206 -13.65 30.08 15.21
CA MET A 206 -14.54 28.99 14.81
C MET A 206 -15.96 29.30 15.25
N GLN A 207 -16.87 29.56 14.30
CA GLN A 207 -18.25 29.94 14.55
C GLN A 207 -19.24 29.05 13.80
N PHE A 208 -18.86 28.41 12.71
CA PHE A 208 -19.74 27.68 11.84
C PHE A 208 -19.20 26.29 11.52
N ASP A 209 -20.14 25.38 11.22
CA ASP A 209 -19.91 24.10 10.59
C ASP A 209 -20.35 24.20 9.12
N GLN A 210 -19.43 24.05 8.19
CA GLN A 210 -19.70 23.99 6.77
C GLN A 210 -20.25 22.61 6.41
N ARG A 211 -21.46 22.57 5.90
CA ARG A 211 -22.13 21.36 5.40
C ARG A 211 -22.40 21.46 3.90
N PRO A 212 -22.76 20.36 3.21
CA PRO A 212 -23.10 20.42 1.79
C PRO A 212 -24.28 21.34 1.45
N ASP A 213 -25.19 21.53 2.40
CA ASP A 213 -26.42 22.36 2.29
C ASP A 213 -26.28 23.78 2.84
N GLY A 214 -25.08 24.16 3.34
CA GLY A 214 -24.76 25.49 3.84
C GLY A 214 -24.02 25.50 5.16
N GLN A 215 -23.91 26.69 5.77
CA GLN A 215 -23.25 26.88 7.06
C GLN A 215 -24.27 26.87 8.21
N VAL A 216 -23.93 26.12 9.26
CA VAL A 216 -24.72 26.05 10.50
C VAL A 216 -23.86 26.58 11.65
N PRO A 217 -24.38 27.40 12.58
CA PRO A 217 -23.61 27.82 13.74
C PRO A 217 -23.13 26.64 14.58
N LEU A 218 -21.87 26.70 15.03
CA LEU A 218 -21.35 25.74 16.01
C LEU A 218 -22.10 25.84 17.34
N PRO A 219 -22.16 24.78 18.14
CA PRO A 219 -22.80 24.78 19.45
C PRO A 219 -22.24 25.87 20.40
N ARG A 220 -20.93 26.14 20.25
CA ARG A 220 -20.25 27.22 21.00
C ARG A 220 -19.19 27.84 20.10
N PRO A 221 -19.06 29.19 20.07
CA PRO A 221 -17.91 29.84 19.46
C PRO A 221 -16.62 29.36 20.12
N SER A 222 -15.65 29.03 19.31
CA SER A 222 -14.42 28.37 19.75
C SER A 222 -13.20 29.04 19.11
N ILE A 223 -12.02 28.79 19.68
CA ILE A 223 -10.76 29.32 19.17
C ILE A 223 -9.89 28.17 18.69
N ASP A 224 -9.39 28.32 17.49
CA ASP A 224 -8.28 27.55 16.91
C ASP A 224 -7.19 28.52 16.48
N THR A 225 -5.93 28.28 16.86
CA THR A 225 -4.83 29.07 16.36
C THR A 225 -3.72 28.19 15.81
N GLY A 226 -3.01 28.70 14.81
CA GLY A 226 -1.87 28.01 14.22
C GLY A 226 -0.74 28.95 13.87
N ALA A 227 0.37 28.85 14.63
CA ALA A 227 1.60 29.57 14.32
C ALA A 227 2.67 28.60 13.80
N GLY A 228 3.31 28.93 12.67
CA GLY A 228 4.38 28.11 12.11
C GLY A 228 5.68 28.27 12.88
N LEU A 229 6.15 27.22 13.56
CA LEU A 229 7.40 27.25 14.34
C LEU A 229 8.58 27.68 13.46
N GLU A 230 8.73 27.07 12.28
CA GLU A 230 9.84 27.36 11.37
C GLU A 230 9.80 28.79 10.84
N ARG A 231 8.60 29.35 10.59
CA ARG A 231 8.43 30.75 10.21
C ARG A 231 8.84 31.70 11.33
N ILE A 232 8.44 31.41 12.56
CA ILE A 232 8.84 32.20 13.77
C ILE A 232 10.37 32.13 13.94
N LEU A 233 10.98 30.94 13.82
CA LEU A 233 12.42 30.78 13.89
C LEU A 233 13.17 31.60 12.84
N THR A 234 12.67 31.63 11.60
CA THR A 234 13.25 32.44 10.52
C THR A 234 13.35 33.92 10.93
N LEU A 235 12.28 34.44 11.57
CA LEU A 235 12.25 35.82 12.03
C LEU A 235 13.16 36.05 13.22
N ILE A 236 13.18 35.17 14.21
CA ILE A 236 13.99 35.29 15.44
C ILE A 236 15.49 35.16 15.13
N GLN A 237 15.85 34.21 14.25
CA GLN A 237 17.24 33.98 13.87
C GLN A 237 17.73 35.00 12.81
N GLY A 238 16.82 35.80 12.24
CA GLY A 238 17.13 36.84 11.26
C GLY A 238 17.66 36.25 9.94
N VAL A 239 17.19 35.09 9.55
CA VAL A 239 17.56 34.40 8.30
C VAL A 239 16.50 34.61 7.23
N GLU A 240 16.85 34.37 5.96
CA GLU A 240 15.96 34.68 4.84
C GLU A 240 14.93 33.61 4.54
N SER A 241 15.24 32.34 4.86
CA SER A 241 14.43 31.19 4.50
C SER A 241 14.29 30.21 5.66
N VAL A 242 13.19 29.46 5.67
CA VAL A 242 12.98 28.33 6.61
C VAL A 242 14.04 27.24 6.48
N PHE A 243 14.77 27.20 5.35
CA PHE A 243 15.90 26.27 5.15
C PHE A 243 17.19 26.74 5.79
N ASP A 244 17.25 28.00 6.25
CA ASP A 244 18.44 28.60 6.86
C ASP A 244 18.35 28.64 8.40
N ILE A 245 17.22 28.22 9.00
CA ILE A 245 17.10 28.04 10.45
C ILE A 245 18.01 26.92 10.93
N ASP A 246 18.42 26.96 12.19
CA ASP A 246 19.43 26.05 12.74
C ASP A 246 19.18 24.56 12.44
N GLU A 247 17.98 24.03 12.73
CA GLU A 247 17.62 22.64 12.49
C GLU A 247 17.66 22.28 10.99
N MET A 248 17.13 23.14 10.11
CA MET A 248 17.08 22.90 8.69
C MET A 248 18.42 23.10 8.00
N ALA A 249 19.21 24.08 8.44
CA ALA A 249 20.56 24.32 7.92
C ALA A 249 21.49 23.11 8.16
N GLU A 250 21.34 22.45 9.33
CA GLU A 250 22.06 21.21 9.60
C GLU A 250 21.65 20.06 8.66
N LEU A 251 20.35 19.92 8.35
CA LEU A 251 19.86 18.94 7.40
C LEU A 251 20.31 19.23 5.96
N VAL A 252 20.29 20.50 5.53
CA VAL A 252 20.82 20.92 4.23
C VAL A 252 22.33 20.66 4.16
N GLY A 253 23.05 20.88 5.27
CA GLY A 253 24.45 20.53 5.42
C GLY A 253 24.72 19.04 5.24
N GLU A 254 23.90 18.17 5.84
CA GLU A 254 23.99 16.73 5.65
C GLU A 254 23.64 16.32 4.21
N ALA A 255 22.60 16.92 3.61
CA ALA A 255 22.28 16.70 2.20
C ALA A 255 23.45 17.08 1.28
N SER A 256 24.15 18.19 1.58
CA SER A 256 25.39 18.58 0.88
C SER A 256 26.51 17.55 1.07
N ALA A 257 26.67 17.02 2.28
CA ALA A 257 27.72 16.05 2.59
C ALA A 257 27.48 14.70 1.87
N VAL A 258 26.24 14.18 1.92
CA VAL A 258 25.90 12.88 1.30
C VAL A 258 25.88 12.93 -0.23
N THR A 259 25.59 14.10 -0.81
CA THR A 259 25.60 14.29 -2.27
C THR A 259 26.96 14.72 -2.82
N GLY A 260 27.85 15.22 -1.96
CA GLY A 260 29.12 15.83 -2.38
C GLY A 260 28.98 17.19 -3.10
N VAL A 261 27.76 17.74 -3.16
CA VAL A 261 27.47 19.02 -3.83
C VAL A 261 27.39 20.13 -2.79
N LYS A 262 28.14 21.20 -2.99
CA LYS A 262 28.15 22.34 -2.05
C LYS A 262 26.93 23.24 -2.29
N LEU A 263 26.33 23.70 -1.20
CA LEU A 263 25.33 24.77 -1.24
C LEU A 263 25.93 26.03 -1.86
N GLY A 264 25.20 26.71 -2.73
CA GLY A 264 25.67 27.88 -3.51
C GLY A 264 26.41 27.52 -4.80
N ALA A 265 26.52 26.25 -5.17
CA ALA A 265 27.16 25.85 -6.42
C ALA A 265 26.33 26.20 -7.65
N ALA A 266 25.02 25.99 -7.61
CA ALA A 266 24.07 26.38 -8.64
C ALA A 266 22.64 26.35 -8.06
N GLU A 267 21.74 27.17 -8.62
CA GLU A 267 20.36 27.28 -8.13
C GLU A 267 19.62 25.92 -8.10
N HIS A 268 19.73 25.13 -9.18
CA HIS A 268 19.09 23.82 -9.27
C HIS A 268 19.63 22.81 -8.24
N SER A 269 20.92 22.88 -7.91
CA SER A 269 21.52 22.03 -6.87
C SER A 269 21.07 22.47 -5.48
N ASP A 270 20.96 23.77 -5.24
CA ASP A 270 20.50 24.32 -3.96
C ASP A 270 19.04 23.93 -3.68
N VAL A 271 18.17 24.03 -4.70
CA VAL A 271 16.79 23.52 -4.63
C VAL A 271 16.78 22.03 -4.30
N THR A 272 17.66 21.23 -4.91
CA THR A 272 17.76 19.81 -4.63
C THR A 272 18.18 19.52 -3.19
N LEU A 273 19.20 20.22 -2.66
CA LEU A 273 19.65 20.05 -1.28
C LEU A 273 18.55 20.39 -0.27
N ARG A 274 17.77 21.45 -0.52
CA ARG A 274 16.62 21.82 0.29
C ARG A 274 15.51 20.76 0.25
N ILE A 275 15.20 20.24 -0.93
CA ILE A 275 14.23 19.13 -1.09
C ILE A 275 14.69 17.89 -0.31
N LEU A 276 15.96 17.52 -0.40
CA LEU A 276 16.49 16.36 0.33
C LEU A 276 16.35 16.52 1.85
N ALA A 277 16.71 17.69 2.37
CA ALA A 277 16.60 18.00 3.79
C ALA A 277 15.16 17.95 4.30
N GLU A 278 14.26 18.59 3.57
CA GLU A 278 12.85 18.68 3.94
C GLU A 278 12.14 17.33 3.82
N HIS A 279 12.35 16.62 2.71
CA HIS A 279 11.74 15.32 2.52
C HIS A 279 12.29 14.26 3.48
N ALA A 280 13.54 14.40 3.95
CA ALA A 280 14.07 13.57 5.02
C ALA A 280 13.26 13.70 6.30
N ARG A 281 12.92 14.94 6.73
CA ARG A 281 12.02 15.16 7.87
C ARG A 281 10.67 14.49 7.63
N THR A 282 10.04 14.80 6.51
CA THR A 282 8.70 14.32 6.17
C THR A 282 8.63 12.80 6.17
N MET A 283 9.55 12.09 5.47
CA MET A 283 9.54 10.63 5.43
C MET A 283 9.84 10.01 6.79
N THR A 284 10.73 10.59 7.58
CA THR A 284 11.08 10.09 8.92
C THR A 284 9.85 10.09 9.83
N PHE A 285 9.14 11.21 9.91
CA PHE A 285 7.97 11.34 10.78
C PHE A 285 6.77 10.53 10.28
N LEU A 286 6.51 10.51 8.97
CA LEU A 286 5.42 9.69 8.42
C LEU A 286 5.62 8.20 8.69
N ILE A 287 6.84 7.69 8.47
CA ILE A 287 7.15 6.27 8.71
C ILE A 287 7.10 5.97 10.21
N SER A 288 7.63 6.84 11.04
CA SER A 288 7.59 6.67 12.50
C SER A 288 6.14 6.62 13.02
N ASP A 289 5.24 7.42 12.45
CA ASP A 289 3.80 7.42 12.78
C ASP A 289 3.03 6.24 12.15
N GLY A 290 3.69 5.40 11.33
CA GLY A 290 3.12 4.15 10.80
C GLY A 290 2.61 4.23 9.36
N VAL A 291 2.97 5.26 8.60
CA VAL A 291 2.72 5.30 7.16
C VAL A 291 3.81 4.51 6.42
N PHE A 292 3.41 3.62 5.51
CA PHE A 292 4.34 2.83 4.71
C PHE A 292 4.24 3.20 3.23
N PRO A 293 5.35 3.20 2.48
CA PRO A 293 5.30 3.47 1.05
C PRO A 293 4.46 2.40 0.34
N SER A 294 3.38 2.83 -0.32
CA SER A 294 2.46 1.97 -1.07
C SER A 294 2.02 2.62 -2.39
N ASN A 295 1.10 1.99 -3.13
CA ASN A 295 0.56 2.51 -4.38
C ASN A 295 -0.75 3.29 -4.20
N GLU A 296 -1.28 3.36 -2.98
CA GLU A 296 -2.59 3.93 -2.68
C GLU A 296 -2.52 4.82 -1.44
N ASP A 297 -3.46 5.74 -1.31
CA ASP A 297 -3.71 6.58 -0.15
C ASP A 297 -2.47 7.30 0.42
N ARG A 298 -2.33 7.28 1.74
CA ARG A 298 -1.22 7.90 2.49
C ARG A 298 0.15 7.35 2.04
N GLY A 299 0.21 6.04 1.79
CA GLY A 299 1.43 5.37 1.37
C GLY A 299 1.91 5.80 -0.01
N TYR A 300 0.99 6.11 -0.92
CA TYR A 300 1.31 6.69 -2.23
C TYR A 300 1.96 8.07 -2.09
N VAL A 301 1.41 8.93 -1.23
CA VAL A 301 1.97 10.27 -0.98
C VAL A 301 3.39 10.16 -0.39
N LEU A 302 3.58 9.31 0.62
CA LEU A 302 4.91 9.05 1.19
C LEU A 302 5.88 8.54 0.13
N ARG A 303 5.49 7.55 -0.66
CA ARG A 303 6.32 7.00 -1.75
C ARG A 303 6.68 8.06 -2.78
N ARG A 304 5.76 8.95 -3.12
CA ARG A 304 6.00 10.08 -4.04
C ARG A 304 7.07 11.01 -3.47
N ILE A 305 6.99 11.39 -2.19
CA ILE A 305 7.98 12.21 -1.49
C ILE A 305 9.35 11.54 -1.51
N MET A 306 9.44 10.27 -1.13
CA MET A 306 10.68 9.51 -1.13
C MET A 306 11.30 9.44 -2.52
N ARG A 307 10.52 9.08 -3.53
CA ARG A 307 10.99 8.96 -4.92
C ARG A 307 11.42 10.29 -5.51
N ARG A 308 10.75 11.38 -5.13
CA ARG A 308 11.16 12.74 -5.52
C ARG A 308 12.56 13.05 -4.96
N ALA A 309 12.79 12.80 -3.68
CA ALA A 309 14.12 12.98 -3.07
C ALA A 309 15.20 12.11 -3.74
N ILE A 310 14.93 10.83 -3.91
CA ILE A 310 15.85 9.85 -4.51
C ILE A 310 16.22 10.26 -5.95
N ARG A 311 15.22 10.63 -6.76
CA ARG A 311 15.45 11.11 -8.14
C ARG A 311 16.31 12.37 -8.16
N ARG A 312 16.05 13.33 -7.28
CA ARG A 312 16.84 14.56 -7.19
C ARG A 312 18.30 14.29 -6.86
N ALA A 313 18.56 13.37 -5.92
CA ALA A 313 19.92 12.92 -5.63
C ALA A 313 20.58 12.21 -6.83
N TYR A 314 19.82 11.34 -7.51
CA TYR A 314 20.28 10.64 -8.70
C TYR A 314 20.67 11.61 -9.84
N MET A 315 19.87 12.66 -10.08
CA MET A 315 20.18 13.69 -11.09
C MET A 315 21.42 14.52 -10.76
N LEU A 316 21.81 14.64 -9.50
CA LEU A 316 23.10 15.22 -9.10
C LEU A 316 24.28 14.26 -9.33
N GLY A 317 24.04 13.08 -9.88
CA GLY A 317 25.06 12.06 -10.14
C GLY A 317 25.41 11.18 -8.95
N VAL A 318 24.60 11.20 -7.88
CA VAL A 318 24.84 10.39 -6.70
C VAL A 318 24.42 8.95 -6.98
N THR A 319 25.37 8.02 -6.88
CA THR A 319 25.15 6.57 -7.12
C THR A 319 24.85 5.79 -5.84
N GLU A 320 25.25 6.30 -4.69
CA GLU A 320 25.04 5.65 -3.40
C GLU A 320 23.65 5.95 -2.83
N VAL A 321 23.19 5.09 -1.94
CA VAL A 321 21.96 5.28 -1.15
C VAL A 321 22.19 6.40 -0.13
N VAL A 322 21.35 7.43 -0.11
CA VAL A 322 21.52 8.64 0.70
C VAL A 322 20.46 8.80 1.80
N THR A 323 19.25 8.29 1.58
CA THR A 323 18.13 8.53 2.50
C THR A 323 18.36 8.03 3.93
N PRO A 324 19.05 6.89 4.19
CA PRO A 324 19.32 6.47 5.56
C PRO A 324 20.19 7.45 6.36
N LYS A 325 21.19 8.08 5.72
CA LYS A 325 22.06 9.07 6.39
C LYS A 325 21.29 10.35 6.72
N LEU A 326 20.38 10.74 5.83
CA LEU A 326 19.51 11.89 6.07
C LEU A 326 18.52 11.62 7.22
N VAL A 327 17.97 10.41 7.30
CA VAL A 327 17.12 9.96 8.43
C VAL A 327 17.93 9.99 9.74
N ASP A 328 19.17 9.45 9.74
CA ASP A 328 20.06 9.49 10.92
C ASP A 328 20.18 10.93 11.44
N LYS A 329 20.38 11.90 10.53
CA LYS A 329 20.50 13.32 10.89
C LYS A 329 19.19 13.91 11.44
N VAL A 330 18.03 13.53 10.89
CA VAL A 330 16.73 13.97 11.43
C VAL A 330 16.54 13.47 12.86
N VAL A 331 16.87 12.19 13.11
CA VAL A 331 16.79 11.60 14.45
C VAL A 331 17.73 12.30 15.43
N ASP A 332 18.95 12.62 15.01
CA ASP A 332 19.91 13.38 15.84
C ASP A 332 19.36 14.76 16.28
N ILE A 333 18.69 15.46 15.35
CA ILE A 333 18.19 16.82 15.61
C ILE A 333 16.88 16.79 16.40
N MET A 334 15.92 15.97 16.00
CA MET A 334 14.53 16.03 16.46
C MET A 334 14.14 14.89 17.42
N GLY A 335 14.95 13.84 17.54
CA GLY A 335 14.62 12.67 18.34
C GLY A 335 14.51 12.92 19.85
N HIS A 336 15.09 14.02 20.34
CA HIS A 336 14.93 14.41 21.75
C HIS A 336 13.51 14.94 22.04
N ASP A 337 12.98 15.75 21.14
CA ASP A 337 11.64 16.33 21.28
C ASP A 337 10.53 15.35 20.86
N TYR A 338 10.87 14.37 20.03
CA TYR A 338 9.99 13.29 19.52
C TYR A 338 10.58 11.90 19.81
N PRO A 339 10.42 11.37 21.05
CA PRO A 339 11.01 10.09 21.45
C PRO A 339 10.63 8.90 20.57
N ASP A 340 9.42 8.92 19.97
CA ASP A 340 8.95 7.87 19.07
C ASP A 340 9.82 7.77 17.80
N VAL A 341 10.33 8.91 17.30
CA VAL A 341 11.25 8.93 16.15
C VAL A 341 12.56 8.25 16.51
N SER A 342 13.09 8.48 17.73
CA SER A 342 14.28 7.80 18.22
C SER A 342 14.06 6.30 18.44
N ALA A 343 12.90 5.91 18.98
CA ALA A 343 12.54 4.52 19.20
C ALA A 343 12.40 3.74 17.87
N ASN A 344 11.86 4.39 16.84
CA ASN A 344 11.64 3.79 15.52
C ASN A 344 12.82 3.97 14.54
N HIS A 345 13.96 4.52 14.99
CA HIS A 345 15.08 4.91 14.11
C HIS A 345 15.57 3.80 13.17
N SER A 346 15.90 2.63 13.73
CA SER A 346 16.41 1.50 12.92
C SER A 346 15.39 1.06 11.86
N PHE A 347 14.13 1.05 12.23
CA PHE A 347 13.02 0.70 11.36
C PHE A 347 12.83 1.72 10.22
N VAL A 348 12.74 3.02 10.54
CA VAL A 348 12.63 4.09 9.54
C VAL A 348 13.78 4.02 8.55
N ARG A 349 14.99 3.84 9.07
CA ARG A 349 16.20 3.72 8.26
C ARG A 349 16.16 2.56 7.27
N GLU A 350 15.66 1.40 7.70
CA GLU A 350 15.49 0.23 6.83
C GLU A 350 14.45 0.46 5.74
N VAL A 351 13.29 1.04 6.08
CA VAL A 351 12.24 1.35 5.10
C VAL A 351 12.74 2.27 3.99
N VAL A 352 13.44 3.35 4.36
CA VAL A 352 13.93 4.31 3.36
C VAL A 352 15.05 3.72 2.50
N ALA A 353 15.94 2.91 3.08
CA ALA A 353 17.00 2.24 2.35
C ALA A 353 16.43 1.31 1.26
N ARG A 354 15.48 0.46 1.62
CA ARG A 354 14.86 -0.50 0.69
C ARG A 354 14.08 0.18 -0.44
N GLU A 355 13.29 1.21 -0.13
CA GLU A 355 12.56 1.96 -1.19
C GLU A 355 13.56 2.67 -2.11
N GLU A 356 14.66 3.22 -1.59
CA GLU A 356 15.70 3.86 -2.41
C GLU A 356 16.42 2.85 -3.31
N GLU A 357 16.87 1.71 -2.80
CA GLU A 357 17.54 0.66 -3.57
C GLU A 357 16.63 0.13 -4.69
N SER A 358 15.36 -0.16 -4.35
CA SER A 358 14.37 -0.61 -5.32
C SER A 358 14.10 0.43 -6.39
N PHE A 359 13.91 1.69 -6.00
CA PHE A 359 13.60 2.76 -6.94
C PHE A 359 14.79 3.17 -7.80
N ARG A 360 16.03 3.09 -7.31
CA ARG A 360 17.24 3.31 -8.11
C ARG A 360 17.35 2.32 -9.28
N THR A 361 16.96 1.07 -9.07
CA THR A 361 16.88 0.07 -10.14
C THR A 361 15.85 0.48 -11.20
N THR A 362 14.69 0.94 -10.76
CA THR A 362 13.63 1.48 -11.62
C THR A 362 14.06 2.74 -12.36
N LEU A 363 14.74 3.67 -11.66
CA LEU A 363 15.24 4.92 -12.23
C LEU A 363 16.24 4.65 -13.36
N ALA A 364 17.18 3.73 -13.17
CA ALA A 364 18.17 3.40 -14.19
C ALA A 364 17.53 2.93 -15.51
N GLN A 365 16.45 2.16 -15.43
CA GLN A 365 15.71 1.65 -16.58
C GLN A 365 14.72 2.68 -17.14
N GLY A 366 13.93 3.29 -16.29
CA GLY A 366 12.85 4.21 -16.67
C GLY A 366 13.36 5.55 -17.20
N SER A 367 14.44 6.10 -16.61
CA SER A 367 15.02 7.35 -17.06
C SER A 367 15.54 7.26 -18.49
N GLN A 368 16.16 6.14 -18.87
CA GLN A 368 16.65 5.96 -20.23
C GLN A 368 15.49 5.93 -21.25
N ILE A 369 14.41 5.25 -20.93
CA ILE A 369 13.20 5.19 -21.78
C ILE A 369 12.58 6.58 -21.92
N LEU A 370 12.48 7.32 -20.80
CA LEU A 370 11.91 8.65 -20.76
C LEU A 370 12.80 9.66 -21.53
N ASP A 371 14.10 9.63 -21.31
CA ASP A 371 15.08 10.50 -21.98
C ASP A 371 15.05 10.28 -23.50
N ASP A 372 15.10 9.01 -23.93
CA ASP A 372 15.01 8.65 -25.35
C ASP A 372 13.70 9.11 -26.01
N ALA A 373 12.61 9.12 -25.26
CA ALA A 373 11.31 9.58 -25.74
C ALA A 373 11.24 11.11 -25.82
N LEU A 374 11.70 11.81 -24.76
CA LEU A 374 11.72 13.28 -24.71
C LEU A 374 12.67 13.86 -25.77
N ASP A 375 13.80 13.21 -26.05
CA ASP A 375 14.77 13.64 -27.09
C ASP A 375 14.22 13.52 -28.52
N ARG A 376 13.18 12.68 -28.73
CA ARG A 376 12.51 12.53 -30.03
C ARG A 376 11.38 13.54 -30.26
N LEU A 377 10.93 14.23 -29.21
CA LEU A 377 9.83 15.19 -29.30
C LEU A 377 10.33 16.53 -29.85
N GLY A 378 9.55 17.10 -30.81
CA GLY A 378 9.73 18.45 -31.33
C GLY A 378 9.20 19.52 -30.38
N LYS A 379 9.57 20.78 -30.63
CA LYS A 379 9.02 21.91 -29.85
C LYS A 379 7.51 21.99 -30.01
N GLY A 380 6.79 21.91 -28.87
CA GLY A 380 5.33 21.98 -28.79
C GLY A 380 4.62 20.63 -28.91
N GLU A 381 5.37 19.51 -28.95
CA GLU A 381 4.82 18.18 -28.82
C GLU A 381 4.78 17.77 -27.36
N ALA A 382 3.76 16.97 -26.98
CA ALA A 382 3.63 16.44 -25.63
C ALA A 382 4.03 14.96 -25.61
N LEU A 383 4.59 14.50 -24.48
CA LEU A 383 4.80 13.08 -24.24
C LEU A 383 3.45 12.37 -24.16
N SER A 384 3.29 11.24 -24.87
CA SER A 384 2.02 10.55 -24.92
C SER A 384 1.59 9.97 -23.54
N GLY A 385 0.28 10.01 -23.27
CA GLY A 385 -0.32 9.40 -22.08
C GLY A 385 -0.05 7.89 -21.99
N ASP A 386 0.01 7.18 -23.13
CA ASP A 386 0.34 5.73 -23.16
C ASP A 386 1.74 5.45 -22.63
N LEU A 387 2.74 6.26 -23.00
CA LEU A 387 4.10 6.07 -22.52
C LEU A 387 4.23 6.46 -21.04
N ALA A 388 3.56 7.54 -20.62
CA ALA A 388 3.50 7.92 -19.22
C ALA A 388 2.81 6.82 -18.37
N PHE A 389 1.75 6.19 -18.90
CA PHE A 389 1.08 5.06 -18.26
C PHE A 389 2.00 3.82 -18.21
N LEU A 390 2.69 3.50 -19.29
CA LEU A 390 3.65 2.39 -19.32
C LEU A 390 4.77 2.58 -18.28
N LEU A 391 5.32 3.78 -18.17
CA LEU A 391 6.33 4.12 -17.16
C LEU A 391 5.77 3.97 -15.75
N HIS A 392 4.52 4.40 -15.53
CA HIS A 392 3.86 4.29 -14.22
C HIS A 392 3.52 2.85 -13.87
N ASP A 393 2.81 2.14 -14.74
CA ASP A 393 2.24 0.82 -14.48
C ASP A 393 3.29 -0.29 -14.47
N THR A 394 4.17 -0.30 -15.48
CA THR A 394 5.14 -1.39 -15.69
C THR A 394 6.46 -1.13 -14.95
N TYR A 395 6.94 0.11 -14.97
CA TYR A 395 8.23 0.47 -14.35
C TYR A 395 8.09 1.12 -12.98
N GLY A 396 6.87 1.37 -12.49
CA GLY A 396 6.64 2.02 -11.20
C GLY A 396 7.20 3.44 -11.11
N PHE A 397 7.31 4.13 -12.26
CA PHE A 397 7.82 5.49 -12.38
C PHE A 397 6.65 6.46 -12.19
N PRO A 398 6.55 7.22 -11.09
CA PRO A 398 5.38 8.05 -10.83
C PRO A 398 5.13 9.05 -11.96
N PHE A 399 3.84 9.26 -12.30
CA PHE A 399 3.45 10.20 -13.35
C PHE A 399 4.01 11.59 -13.11
N GLU A 400 3.99 12.06 -11.86
CA GLU A 400 4.50 13.35 -11.46
C GLU A 400 6.01 13.50 -11.71
N VAL A 401 6.75 12.41 -11.58
CA VAL A 401 8.19 12.38 -11.91
C VAL A 401 8.39 12.51 -13.43
N THR A 402 7.55 11.86 -14.23
CA THR A 402 7.53 12.00 -15.69
C THR A 402 7.18 13.42 -16.09
N GLU A 403 6.15 14.01 -15.49
CA GLU A 403 5.71 15.39 -15.74
C GLU A 403 6.79 16.42 -15.36
N GLU A 404 7.41 16.26 -14.18
CA GLU A 404 8.49 17.14 -13.72
C GLU A 404 9.71 17.07 -14.67
N THR A 405 10.07 15.85 -15.13
CA THR A 405 11.19 15.66 -16.08
C THR A 405 10.90 16.31 -17.44
N ALA A 406 9.67 16.17 -17.93
CA ALA A 406 9.24 16.81 -19.17
C ALA A 406 9.25 18.35 -19.04
N ARG A 407 8.73 18.88 -17.94
CA ARG A 407 8.69 20.32 -17.62
C ARG A 407 10.09 20.94 -17.52
N GLU A 408 11.07 20.24 -16.96
CA GLU A 408 12.48 20.68 -16.92
C GLU A 408 13.09 20.87 -18.32
N ARG A 409 12.56 20.12 -19.32
CA ARG A 409 12.92 20.26 -20.73
C ARG A 409 11.98 21.17 -21.52
N SER A 410 11.05 21.89 -20.85
CA SER A 410 10.02 22.72 -21.46
C SER A 410 9.09 21.95 -22.40
N LEU A 411 8.80 20.70 -22.07
CA LEU A 411 7.86 19.82 -22.75
C LEU A 411 6.66 19.52 -21.84
N GLU A 412 5.54 19.15 -22.44
CA GLU A 412 4.30 18.76 -21.75
C GLU A 412 4.09 17.24 -21.79
N VAL A 413 3.20 16.73 -20.92
CA VAL A 413 2.75 15.34 -20.92
C VAL A 413 1.24 15.31 -21.13
N ASP A 414 0.76 14.39 -21.95
CA ASP A 414 -0.66 14.13 -22.15
C ASP A 414 -1.26 13.50 -20.88
N ARG A 415 -1.61 14.36 -19.93
CA ARG A 415 -2.25 13.97 -18.67
C ARG A 415 -3.63 13.36 -18.90
N ALA A 416 -4.41 13.88 -19.83
CA ALA A 416 -5.76 13.39 -20.10
C ALA A 416 -5.73 11.93 -20.62
N GLY A 417 -4.80 11.61 -21.51
CA GLY A 417 -4.58 10.24 -21.99
C GLY A 417 -4.12 9.30 -20.87
N PHE A 418 -3.23 9.77 -19.99
CA PHE A 418 -2.80 9.00 -18.82
C PHE A 418 -3.96 8.72 -17.86
N ASP A 419 -4.75 9.74 -17.49
CA ASP A 419 -5.86 9.63 -16.56
C ASP A 419 -6.95 8.68 -17.11
N GLN A 420 -7.20 8.69 -18.42
CA GLN A 420 -8.13 7.76 -19.07
C GLN A 420 -7.67 6.29 -18.96
N LEU A 421 -6.38 6.02 -19.12
CA LEU A 421 -5.81 4.68 -18.96
C LEU A 421 -5.86 4.21 -17.50
N MET A 422 -5.58 5.11 -16.55
CA MET A 422 -5.69 4.86 -15.10
C MET A 422 -7.13 4.57 -14.68
N GLU A 423 -8.12 5.31 -15.21
CA GLU A 423 -9.53 5.06 -14.91
C GLU A 423 -9.98 3.71 -15.47
N GLY A 424 -9.51 3.34 -16.66
CA GLY A 424 -9.73 2.00 -17.23
C GLY A 424 -9.11 0.86 -16.40
N GLN A 425 -8.01 1.12 -15.69
CA GLN A 425 -7.43 0.17 -14.75
C GLN A 425 -8.25 0.10 -13.46
N ARG A 426 -8.66 1.26 -12.91
CA ARG A 426 -9.48 1.37 -11.69
C ARG A 426 -10.88 0.78 -11.86
N SER A 427 -11.52 0.98 -13.02
CA SER A 427 -12.86 0.42 -13.25
C SER A 427 -12.84 -1.09 -13.32
N ARG A 428 -11.81 -1.69 -13.90
CA ARG A 428 -11.62 -3.16 -13.87
C ARG A 428 -11.44 -3.70 -12.45
N ALA A 429 -10.74 -2.96 -11.59
CA ALA A 429 -10.60 -3.30 -10.18
C ALA A 429 -11.89 -3.05 -9.36
N ARG A 430 -12.67 -2.01 -9.72
CA ARG A 430 -13.97 -1.71 -9.09
C ARG A 430 -15.06 -2.69 -9.51
N GLU A 431 -15.14 -3.10 -10.77
CA GLU A 431 -16.11 -4.09 -11.25
C GLU A 431 -15.99 -5.41 -10.48
N ASP A 432 -14.77 -5.79 -10.09
CA ASP A 432 -14.53 -6.93 -9.20
C ASP A 432 -14.94 -6.67 -7.73
N PHE A 433 -14.92 -5.42 -7.28
CA PHE A 433 -15.28 -5.03 -5.91
C PHE A 433 -16.79 -4.75 -5.78
N ASP A 434 -17.39 -4.01 -6.72
CA ASP A 434 -18.80 -3.61 -6.69
C ASP A 434 -19.75 -4.78 -6.96
N ALA A 435 -19.30 -5.81 -7.70
CA ALA A 435 -20.04 -7.07 -7.85
C ALA A 435 -20.27 -7.79 -6.49
N ARG A 436 -19.56 -7.41 -5.45
CA ARG A 436 -19.65 -7.98 -4.10
C ARG A 436 -20.40 -7.11 -3.08
N HIS A 437 -20.71 -5.82 -3.36
CA HIS A 437 -21.15 -4.87 -2.33
C HIS A 437 -22.32 -3.93 -2.74
N ALA A 438 -23.09 -4.24 -3.77
CA ALA A 438 -24.21 -3.38 -4.22
C ALA A 438 -25.48 -3.63 -3.41
N THR A 439 -25.71 -2.85 -2.37
CA THR A 439 -27.07 -2.54 -1.86
C THR A 439 -27.09 -1.14 -1.25
N SER A 440 -27.76 -0.19 -1.90
CA SER A 440 -28.13 1.08 -1.27
C SER A 440 -29.45 0.88 -0.51
N THR A 441 -29.36 0.52 0.77
CA THR A 441 -30.53 0.46 1.66
C THR A 441 -30.85 1.86 2.18
N ASP A 442 -32.14 2.23 2.19
CA ASP A 442 -32.60 3.46 2.86
C ASP A 442 -32.48 3.29 4.38
N VAL A 443 -31.44 3.88 4.96
CA VAL A 443 -31.11 3.74 6.39
C VAL A 443 -31.99 4.57 7.33
N SER A 444 -32.85 5.45 6.82
CA SER A 444 -33.66 6.39 7.63
C SER A 444 -34.57 5.69 8.62
N ALA A 445 -35.18 4.57 8.21
CA ALA A 445 -36.04 3.74 9.07
C ALA A 445 -35.26 3.09 10.23
N TYR A 446 -34.03 2.65 10.00
CA TYR A 446 -33.17 2.03 11.00
C TYR A 446 -32.63 3.05 12.00
N VAL A 447 -32.30 4.27 11.57
CA VAL A 447 -31.95 5.38 12.48
C VAL A 447 -33.13 5.72 13.42
N ALA A 448 -34.36 5.70 12.93
CA ALA A 448 -35.54 5.89 13.76
C ALA A 448 -35.71 4.78 14.79
N LEU A 449 -35.44 3.52 14.45
CA LEU A 449 -35.48 2.40 15.38
C LEU A 449 -34.46 2.55 16.52
N VAL A 450 -33.24 3.00 16.22
CA VAL A 450 -32.23 3.25 17.26
C VAL A 450 -32.67 4.41 18.18
N ALA A 451 -33.27 5.45 17.62
CA ALA A 451 -33.76 6.59 18.40
C ALA A 451 -34.92 6.20 19.33
N GLU A 452 -35.76 5.24 18.94
CA GLU A 452 -36.94 4.79 19.71
C GLU A 452 -36.57 3.70 20.74
N HIS A 453 -35.74 2.74 20.36
CA HIS A 453 -35.49 1.53 21.17
C HIS A 453 -34.06 1.44 21.74
N GLY A 454 -33.15 2.34 21.31
CA GLY A 454 -31.73 2.27 21.66
C GLY A 454 -30.95 1.25 20.81
N PRO A 455 -29.65 1.07 21.11
CA PRO A 455 -28.80 0.10 20.44
C PRO A 455 -29.21 -1.35 20.76
N THR A 456 -28.93 -2.27 19.83
CA THR A 456 -29.13 -3.71 20.09
C THR A 456 -28.14 -4.19 21.16
N GLU A 457 -28.63 -4.79 22.26
CA GLU A 457 -27.79 -5.38 23.29
C GLU A 457 -27.16 -6.70 22.80
N PHE A 458 -25.81 -6.73 22.68
CA PHE A 458 -25.11 -7.95 22.28
C PHE A 458 -24.80 -8.85 23.48
N VAL A 459 -25.54 -9.98 23.61
CA VAL A 459 -25.37 -10.96 24.67
C VAL A 459 -24.60 -12.22 24.26
N GLY A 460 -24.15 -12.30 23.00
CA GLY A 460 -23.52 -13.48 22.39
C GLY A 460 -22.08 -13.75 22.84
N ARG A 461 -21.55 -13.00 23.82
CA ARG A 461 -20.29 -13.36 24.49
C ARG A 461 -20.47 -14.50 25.45
N ASP A 462 -21.60 -14.50 26.18
CA ASP A 462 -21.90 -15.42 27.26
C ASP A 462 -22.94 -16.47 26.87
N TYR A 463 -23.82 -16.14 25.93
CA TYR A 463 -24.98 -16.95 25.54
C TYR A 463 -24.99 -17.26 24.05
N ASP A 464 -25.16 -18.53 23.70
CA ASP A 464 -25.34 -18.96 22.31
C ASP A 464 -26.83 -18.95 21.89
N THR A 465 -27.76 -18.79 22.88
CA THR A 465 -29.21 -18.70 22.69
C THR A 465 -29.79 -17.68 23.64
N ALA A 466 -30.73 -16.87 23.18
CA ALA A 466 -31.42 -15.88 23.99
C ALA A 466 -32.91 -15.78 23.62
N GLU A 467 -33.76 -15.52 24.62
CA GLU A 467 -35.14 -15.09 24.42
C GLU A 467 -35.16 -13.57 24.23
N VAL A 468 -35.68 -13.08 23.07
CA VAL A 468 -35.52 -11.73 22.61
C VAL A 468 -36.79 -11.20 21.95
N MET A 469 -36.96 -9.89 21.84
CA MET A 469 -38.11 -9.26 21.21
C MET A 469 -37.79 -8.78 19.81
N VAL A 470 -38.71 -9.01 18.88
CA VAL A 470 -38.59 -8.50 17.49
C VAL A 470 -38.96 -7.01 17.44
N LEU A 471 -38.05 -6.16 17.05
CA LEU A 471 -38.25 -4.73 16.88
C LEU A 471 -38.70 -4.37 15.46
N ALA A 472 -38.18 -5.05 14.44
CA ALA A 472 -38.59 -4.86 13.06
C ALA A 472 -38.40 -6.14 12.24
N VAL A 473 -39.25 -6.30 11.21
CA VAL A 473 -39.11 -7.29 10.15
C VAL A 473 -39.14 -6.52 8.83
N THR A 474 -38.06 -6.58 8.08
CA THR A 474 -37.86 -5.84 6.81
C THR A 474 -37.57 -6.81 5.67
N GLU A 475 -37.48 -6.31 4.46
CA GLU A 475 -37.04 -7.11 3.30
C GLU A 475 -35.57 -7.57 3.44
N ASP A 476 -34.75 -6.80 4.17
CA ASP A 476 -33.33 -7.07 4.38
C ASP A 476 -33.09 -8.05 5.53
N GLY A 477 -34.02 -8.21 6.47
CA GLY A 477 -33.86 -9.08 7.64
C GLY A 477 -34.68 -8.70 8.86
N ILE A 478 -34.25 -9.20 10.03
CA ILE A 478 -34.92 -9.05 11.32
C ILE A 478 -34.05 -8.22 12.26
N VAL A 479 -34.66 -7.26 12.97
CA VAL A 479 -34.00 -6.47 14.03
C VAL A 479 -34.58 -6.88 15.38
N LEU A 480 -33.68 -7.10 16.36
CA LEU A 480 -34.01 -7.57 17.71
C LEU A 480 -33.55 -6.54 18.76
N ASP A 481 -34.22 -6.52 19.93
CA ASP A 481 -33.83 -5.66 21.07
C ASP A 481 -32.48 -6.06 21.67
N ARG A 482 -32.18 -7.33 21.70
CA ARG A 482 -30.90 -7.92 22.07
C ARG A 482 -30.64 -9.18 21.25
N THR A 483 -29.38 -9.58 21.14
CA THR A 483 -29.02 -10.68 20.25
C THR A 483 -27.79 -11.48 20.72
N PRO A 484 -27.80 -12.83 20.55
CA PRO A 484 -26.59 -13.63 20.66
C PRO A 484 -25.73 -13.63 19.40
N PHE A 485 -26.22 -13.07 18.27
CA PHE A 485 -25.53 -13.04 16.99
C PHE A 485 -24.51 -11.89 16.96
N TYR A 486 -23.27 -12.21 16.65
CA TYR A 486 -22.23 -11.23 16.39
C TYR A 486 -22.42 -10.64 14.99
N ALA A 487 -22.49 -9.32 14.88
CA ALA A 487 -22.47 -8.65 13.58
C ALA A 487 -21.04 -8.51 13.06
N GLU A 488 -20.86 -8.68 11.76
CA GLU A 488 -19.56 -8.56 11.10
C GLU A 488 -18.85 -7.26 11.49
N ALA A 489 -17.71 -7.39 12.13
CA ALA A 489 -16.87 -6.28 12.56
C ALA A 489 -15.45 -6.75 12.89
N GLY A 490 -14.45 -5.84 12.77
CA GLY A 490 -13.06 -6.12 13.17
C GLY A 490 -12.44 -7.32 12.45
N GLY A 491 -12.91 -7.63 11.25
CA GLY A 491 -12.46 -8.78 10.44
C GLY A 491 -13.09 -10.12 10.85
N GLN A 492 -13.88 -10.19 11.92
CA GLN A 492 -14.66 -11.39 12.25
C GLN A 492 -15.97 -11.38 11.46
N VAL A 493 -16.27 -12.48 10.76
CA VAL A 493 -17.51 -12.66 9.98
C VAL A 493 -18.73 -12.71 10.91
N GLY A 494 -19.89 -12.28 10.38
CA GLY A 494 -21.16 -12.33 11.07
C GLY A 494 -21.62 -13.77 11.39
N ASP A 495 -22.45 -13.92 12.41
CA ASP A 495 -22.99 -15.22 12.80
C ASP A 495 -24.17 -15.64 11.94
N THR A 496 -24.32 -16.95 11.88
CA THR A 496 -25.47 -17.64 11.30
C THR A 496 -26.24 -18.38 12.39
N GLY A 497 -27.47 -18.76 12.08
CA GLY A 497 -28.28 -19.53 13.05
C GLY A 497 -29.77 -19.50 12.73
N THR A 498 -30.61 -19.48 13.78
CA THR A 498 -32.06 -19.53 13.64
C THR A 498 -32.77 -18.58 14.62
N ILE A 499 -33.86 -17.98 14.17
CA ILE A 499 -34.80 -17.22 14.99
C ILE A 499 -36.12 -17.99 14.93
N THR A 500 -36.64 -18.44 16.09
CA THR A 500 -37.83 -19.29 16.16
C THR A 500 -38.87 -18.71 17.09
N SER A 501 -40.13 -18.88 16.73
CA SER A 501 -41.30 -18.55 17.51
C SER A 501 -42.33 -19.70 17.47
N PRO A 502 -43.35 -19.67 18.24
CA PRO A 502 -44.44 -20.67 18.12
C PRO A 502 -45.18 -20.61 16.76
N THR A 503 -45.10 -19.50 16.05
CA THR A 503 -45.82 -19.23 14.78
C THR A 503 -44.94 -19.30 13.55
N GLY A 504 -43.62 -19.29 13.70
CA GLY A 504 -42.72 -19.32 12.53
C GLY A 504 -41.25 -19.41 12.88
N SER A 505 -40.45 -19.62 11.88
CA SER A 505 -38.99 -19.68 12.00
C SER A 505 -38.30 -18.96 10.84
N ALA A 506 -37.13 -18.42 11.12
CA ALA A 506 -36.26 -17.80 10.12
C ALA A 506 -34.85 -18.37 10.27
N ARG A 507 -34.22 -18.71 9.15
CA ARG A 507 -32.80 -19.05 9.12
C ARG A 507 -31.98 -17.78 8.86
N VAL A 508 -31.11 -17.42 9.80
CA VAL A 508 -30.16 -16.32 9.66
C VAL A 508 -28.93 -16.82 8.90
N THR A 509 -28.64 -16.18 7.78
CA THR A 509 -27.51 -16.54 6.91
C THR A 509 -26.30 -15.65 7.14
N ASP A 510 -26.49 -14.47 7.75
CA ASP A 510 -25.45 -13.53 8.11
C ASP A 510 -26.00 -12.50 9.12
N THR A 511 -25.09 -11.80 9.81
CA THR A 511 -25.45 -10.71 10.72
C THR A 511 -24.48 -9.54 10.52
N THR A 512 -25.02 -8.35 10.24
CA THR A 512 -24.25 -7.14 10.00
C THR A 512 -24.75 -5.95 10.79
N TYR A 513 -24.00 -4.86 10.83
CA TYR A 513 -24.50 -3.56 11.28
C TYR A 513 -25.12 -2.81 10.11
N VAL A 514 -26.41 -2.47 10.19
CA VAL A 514 -27.08 -1.63 9.16
C VAL A 514 -26.87 -0.14 9.44
N VAL A 515 -26.84 0.24 10.70
CA VAL A 515 -26.34 1.52 11.22
C VAL A 515 -25.49 1.22 12.45
N PRO A 516 -24.63 2.10 12.93
CA PRO A 516 -23.83 1.85 14.13
C PRO A 516 -24.72 1.32 15.28
N GLU A 517 -24.25 0.26 15.92
CA GLU A 517 -24.89 -0.37 17.09
C GLU A 517 -26.25 -1.07 16.83
N LEU A 518 -26.76 -1.15 15.58
CA LEU A 518 -27.99 -1.87 15.26
C LEU A 518 -27.70 -3.14 14.45
N HIS A 519 -27.91 -4.30 15.06
CA HIS A 519 -27.72 -5.61 14.42
C HIS A 519 -28.88 -5.92 13.46
N LEU A 520 -28.56 -6.22 12.20
CA LEU A 520 -29.48 -6.75 11.21
C LEU A 520 -29.18 -8.23 10.97
N HIS A 521 -30.17 -9.07 11.23
CA HIS A 521 -30.08 -10.51 11.00
C HIS A 521 -30.62 -10.81 9.61
N HIS A 522 -29.73 -11.02 8.64
CA HIS A 522 -30.11 -11.36 7.27
C HIS A 522 -30.79 -12.74 7.25
N ALA A 523 -32.08 -12.72 7.02
CA ALA A 523 -32.88 -13.93 6.97
C ALA A 523 -33.41 -14.15 5.54
N GLY A 524 -33.40 -15.41 5.12
CA GLY A 524 -34.10 -15.82 3.89
C GLY A 524 -35.61 -15.83 4.12
N ALA A 525 -36.33 -16.66 3.35
CA ALA A 525 -37.76 -16.82 3.54
C ALA A 525 -38.10 -17.25 4.97
N ILE A 526 -39.04 -16.53 5.59
CA ILE A 526 -39.60 -16.89 6.91
C ILE A 526 -40.60 -18.02 6.70
N ASP A 527 -40.42 -19.12 7.41
CA ASP A 527 -41.38 -20.21 7.43
C ASP A 527 -42.43 -19.92 8.55
N GLY A 528 -43.68 -19.71 8.15
CA GLY A 528 -44.74 -19.28 9.09
C GLY A 528 -44.75 -17.73 9.23
N GLU A 529 -44.93 -17.25 10.47
CA GLU A 529 -45.05 -15.82 10.78
C GLU A 529 -44.15 -15.42 11.95
N ILE A 530 -43.33 -14.38 11.76
CA ILE A 530 -42.61 -13.64 12.80
C ILE A 530 -43.08 -12.19 12.73
N ALA A 531 -43.61 -11.65 13.83
CA ALA A 531 -44.21 -10.31 13.88
C ALA A 531 -43.46 -9.39 14.85
N VAL A 532 -43.54 -8.10 14.59
CA VAL A 532 -42.98 -7.04 15.46
C VAL A 532 -43.66 -7.14 16.85
N GLY A 533 -42.89 -6.99 17.90
CA GLY A 533 -43.30 -7.12 19.29
C GLY A 533 -43.43 -8.57 19.77
N GLN A 534 -43.16 -9.55 18.93
CA GLN A 534 -43.19 -10.98 19.32
C GLN A 534 -41.90 -11.36 20.05
N THR A 535 -42.03 -12.14 21.10
CA THR A 535 -40.92 -12.82 21.76
C THR A 535 -40.51 -14.03 20.94
N VAL A 536 -39.23 -14.13 20.61
CA VAL A 536 -38.66 -15.23 19.82
C VAL A 536 -37.41 -15.81 20.52
N ILE A 537 -37.01 -16.98 20.13
CA ILE A 537 -35.75 -17.59 20.55
C ILE A 537 -34.77 -17.40 19.41
N ALA A 538 -33.72 -16.64 19.68
CA ALA A 538 -32.58 -16.42 18.78
C ALA A 538 -31.45 -17.37 19.18
N ALA A 539 -30.99 -18.22 18.27
CA ALA A 539 -29.96 -19.24 18.52
C ALA A 539 -28.92 -19.22 17.39
N ILE A 540 -27.65 -19.02 17.74
CA ILE A 540 -26.56 -19.08 16.79
C ILE A 540 -26.17 -20.51 16.43
N ASP A 541 -25.46 -20.69 15.31
CA ASP A 541 -24.72 -21.91 15.02
C ASP A 541 -23.49 -22.00 15.95
N ALA A 542 -23.64 -22.75 17.03
CA ALA A 542 -22.64 -22.83 18.09
C ALA A 542 -21.34 -23.48 17.62
N ASP A 543 -21.39 -24.45 16.71
CA ASP A 543 -20.22 -25.16 16.20
C ASP A 543 -19.41 -24.21 15.29
N ARG A 544 -20.11 -23.46 14.43
CA ARG A 544 -19.50 -22.41 13.58
C ARG A 544 -18.88 -21.29 14.44
N ARG A 545 -19.60 -20.80 15.45
CA ARG A 545 -19.07 -19.77 16.38
C ARG A 545 -17.86 -20.26 17.16
N ALA A 546 -17.84 -21.54 17.58
CA ALA A 546 -16.69 -22.12 18.26
C ALA A 546 -15.46 -22.17 17.36
N ALA A 547 -15.62 -22.49 16.06
CA ALA A 547 -14.54 -22.43 15.08
C ALA A 547 -14.03 -21.00 14.87
N ILE A 548 -14.94 -20.01 14.74
CA ILE A 548 -14.60 -18.59 14.65
C ILE A 548 -13.83 -18.12 15.89
N ARG A 549 -14.29 -18.45 17.10
CA ARG A 549 -13.60 -18.11 18.37
C ARG A 549 -12.16 -18.65 18.40
N ARG A 550 -11.92 -19.88 17.91
CA ARG A 550 -10.58 -20.48 17.80
C ARG A 550 -9.70 -19.66 16.85
N ASN A 551 -10.18 -19.41 15.65
CA ASN A 551 -9.45 -18.65 14.64
C ASN A 551 -9.19 -17.22 15.10
N HIS A 552 -10.14 -16.56 15.76
CA HIS A 552 -9.96 -15.19 16.24
C HIS A 552 -8.89 -15.12 17.33
N THR A 553 -8.93 -16.00 18.31
CA THR A 553 -7.92 -16.00 19.37
C THR A 553 -6.54 -16.37 18.83
N ALA A 554 -6.47 -17.31 17.88
CA ALA A 554 -5.22 -17.67 17.21
C ALA A 554 -4.63 -16.49 16.40
N THR A 555 -5.46 -15.60 15.86
CA THR A 555 -4.99 -14.39 15.16
C THR A 555 -4.13 -13.50 16.07
N HIS A 556 -4.58 -13.31 17.31
CA HIS A 556 -3.83 -12.53 18.32
C HIS A 556 -2.51 -13.20 18.72
N LEU A 557 -2.49 -14.52 18.88
CA LEU A 557 -1.26 -15.26 19.16
C LEU A 557 -0.28 -15.20 17.99
N LEU A 558 -0.77 -15.33 16.75
CA LEU A 558 0.06 -15.21 15.57
C LEU A 558 0.60 -13.79 15.40
N HIS A 559 -0.19 -12.76 15.70
CA HIS A 559 0.28 -11.38 15.69
C HIS A 559 1.44 -11.17 16.67
N TRP A 560 1.30 -11.64 17.92
CA TRP A 560 2.39 -11.61 18.89
C TRP A 560 3.61 -12.40 18.40
N ALA A 561 3.42 -13.64 17.90
CA ALA A 561 4.52 -14.49 17.43
C ALA A 561 5.26 -13.86 16.25
N LEU A 562 4.54 -13.25 15.30
CA LEU A 562 5.09 -12.49 14.19
C LEU A 562 5.94 -11.32 14.68
N LYS A 563 5.44 -10.51 15.62
CA LYS A 563 6.22 -9.42 16.22
C LYS A 563 7.46 -9.92 16.93
N LYS A 564 7.36 -11.03 17.64
CA LYS A 564 8.46 -11.64 18.38
C LYS A 564 9.57 -12.14 17.45
N THR A 565 9.21 -12.74 16.32
CA THR A 565 10.16 -13.34 15.35
C THR A 565 10.70 -12.29 14.37
N LEU A 566 9.85 -11.37 13.90
CA LEU A 566 10.20 -10.44 12.82
C LEU A 566 10.55 -9.02 13.31
N GLY A 567 10.05 -8.62 14.48
CA GLY A 567 10.27 -7.31 15.08
C GLY A 567 9.02 -6.44 15.20
N ASP A 568 9.17 -5.30 15.90
CA ASP A 568 8.06 -4.38 16.25
C ASP A 568 7.42 -3.65 15.05
N HIS A 569 8.03 -3.71 13.87
CA HIS A 569 7.46 -3.15 12.65
C HIS A 569 6.26 -3.94 12.13
N VAL A 570 6.04 -5.16 12.61
CA VAL A 570 4.86 -5.94 12.29
C VAL A 570 3.62 -5.26 12.89
N LYS A 571 2.77 -4.72 12.01
CA LYS A 571 1.50 -4.08 12.36
C LYS A 571 0.40 -4.66 11.48
N GLN A 572 -0.77 -4.90 12.05
CA GLN A 572 -1.93 -5.36 11.28
C GLN A 572 -2.32 -4.33 10.24
N GLN A 573 -2.55 -4.81 9.00
CA GLN A 573 -3.09 -4.03 7.88
C GLN A 573 -4.48 -4.52 7.46
N GLY A 574 -4.81 -5.75 7.81
CA GLY A 574 -6.10 -6.34 7.55
C GLY A 574 -6.23 -7.68 8.26
N SER A 575 -7.46 -8.12 8.47
CA SER A 575 -7.78 -9.40 9.08
C SER A 575 -9.05 -9.97 8.48
N LEU A 576 -9.14 -11.30 8.43
CA LEU A 576 -10.37 -12.04 8.21
C LEU A 576 -10.37 -13.23 9.13
N VAL A 577 -11.44 -13.37 9.90
CA VAL A 577 -11.64 -14.48 10.81
C VAL A 577 -12.96 -15.17 10.47
N ALA A 578 -12.86 -16.33 9.86
CA ALA A 578 -13.97 -17.18 9.46
C ALA A 578 -13.95 -18.52 10.25
N ASP A 579 -14.90 -19.39 10.01
CA ASP A 579 -14.97 -20.70 10.63
C ASP A 579 -13.95 -21.69 10.08
N ASP A 580 -13.60 -21.57 8.81
CA ASP A 580 -12.67 -22.45 8.10
C ASP A 580 -11.20 -22.04 8.19
N ARG A 581 -10.91 -20.76 8.39
CA ARG A 581 -9.55 -20.20 8.45
C ARG A 581 -9.52 -18.82 9.09
N LEU A 582 -8.29 -18.38 9.39
CA LEU A 582 -7.96 -16.99 9.64
C LEU A 582 -7.02 -16.47 8.55
N ARG A 583 -7.09 -15.18 8.29
CA ARG A 583 -6.17 -14.42 7.41
C ARG A 583 -5.68 -13.21 8.16
N PHE A 584 -4.38 -12.99 8.11
CA PHE A 584 -3.74 -11.86 8.78
C PHE A 584 -2.79 -11.16 7.81
N ASP A 585 -3.09 -9.90 7.51
CA ASP A 585 -2.30 -9.03 6.64
C ASP A 585 -1.47 -8.11 7.53
N PHE A 586 -0.17 -8.06 7.30
CA PHE A 586 0.75 -7.34 8.17
C PHE A 586 1.90 -6.69 7.39
N THR A 587 2.48 -5.67 8.00
CA THR A 587 3.65 -4.98 7.44
C THR A 587 4.89 -5.84 7.59
N HIS A 588 5.50 -6.23 6.47
CA HIS A 588 6.81 -6.86 6.39
C HIS A 588 7.36 -6.79 4.96
N PHE A 589 8.68 -6.76 4.84
CA PHE A 589 9.37 -6.40 3.60
C PHE A 589 9.71 -7.59 2.70
N GLU A 590 9.89 -8.78 3.29
CA GLU A 590 10.40 -9.97 2.62
C GLU A 590 9.44 -11.15 2.76
N ALA A 591 9.62 -12.17 1.93
CA ALA A 591 8.94 -13.44 2.15
C ALA A 591 9.48 -14.09 3.42
N LEU A 592 8.59 -14.65 4.23
CA LEU A 592 9.01 -15.38 5.42
C LEU A 592 9.74 -16.66 5.00
N THR A 593 10.84 -16.96 5.67
CA THR A 593 11.51 -18.24 5.46
C THR A 593 10.73 -19.37 6.12
N ALA A 594 11.01 -20.61 5.68
CA ALA A 594 10.38 -21.77 6.29
C ALA A 594 10.70 -21.91 7.80
N GLU A 595 11.91 -21.48 8.20
CA GLU A 595 12.35 -21.46 9.59
C GLU A 595 11.57 -20.42 10.41
N GLN A 596 11.35 -19.22 9.88
CA GLN A 596 10.54 -18.18 10.53
C GLN A 596 9.09 -18.62 10.71
N ILE A 597 8.50 -19.22 9.68
CA ILE A 597 7.13 -19.77 9.77
C ILE A 597 7.06 -20.84 10.85
N ALA A 598 8.04 -21.76 10.88
CA ALA A 598 8.10 -22.81 11.90
C ALA A 598 8.25 -22.23 13.32
N GLU A 599 9.06 -21.19 13.50
CA GLU A 599 9.23 -20.51 14.80
C GLU A 599 7.93 -19.82 15.25
N ILE A 600 7.24 -19.12 14.34
CA ILE A 600 5.95 -18.47 14.62
C ILE A 600 4.91 -19.51 15.04
N GLU A 601 4.82 -20.64 14.33
CA GLU A 601 3.93 -21.73 14.68
C GLU A 601 4.30 -22.33 16.05
N GLN A 602 5.58 -22.51 16.31
CA GLN A 602 6.07 -23.06 17.58
C GLN A 602 5.73 -22.16 18.76
N LEU A 603 5.95 -20.85 18.64
CA LEU A 603 5.61 -19.85 19.66
C LEU A 603 4.10 -19.88 19.97
N ALA A 604 3.25 -19.80 18.95
CA ALA A 604 1.80 -19.80 19.13
C ALA A 604 1.30 -21.13 19.74
N ASN A 605 1.81 -22.28 19.28
CA ASN A 605 1.40 -23.58 19.79
C ASN A 605 1.95 -23.85 21.20
N ALA A 606 3.07 -23.25 21.62
CA ALA A 606 3.56 -23.35 23.00
C ALA A 606 2.59 -22.69 23.98
N ASP A 607 2.14 -21.46 23.71
CA ASP A 607 1.14 -20.77 24.54
C ASP A 607 -0.20 -21.54 24.58
N ILE A 608 -0.61 -22.16 23.46
CA ILE A 608 -1.81 -22.99 23.40
C ILE A 608 -1.67 -24.23 24.32
N LEU A 609 -0.51 -24.87 24.33
CA LEU A 609 -0.24 -26.06 25.17
C LEU A 609 -0.17 -25.71 26.65
N ASP A 610 0.31 -24.51 27.00
CA ASP A 610 0.30 -24.03 28.40
C ASP A 610 -1.10 -23.72 28.90
N ASN A 611 -2.04 -23.54 27.97
CA ASN A 611 -3.47 -23.42 28.23
C ASN A 611 -3.87 -22.37 29.28
N PRO A 612 -3.34 -21.16 29.29
CA PRO A 612 -3.82 -20.11 30.18
C PRO A 612 -5.26 -19.70 29.82
N ALA A 613 -6.00 -19.22 30.80
CA ALA A 613 -7.33 -18.66 30.59
C ALA A 613 -7.22 -17.33 29.80
N THR A 614 -8.14 -17.09 28.91
CA THR A 614 -8.31 -15.75 28.29
C THR A 614 -9.10 -14.86 29.26
N ARG A 615 -8.73 -13.58 29.32
CA ARG A 615 -9.43 -12.58 30.12
C ARG A 615 -9.82 -11.40 29.23
N HIS A 616 -10.98 -10.84 29.50
CA HIS A 616 -11.42 -9.61 28.86
C HIS A 616 -12.11 -8.71 29.89
N TYR A 617 -11.88 -7.42 29.75
CA TYR A 617 -12.45 -6.40 30.64
C TYR A 617 -12.60 -5.10 29.89
N GLU A 618 -13.47 -4.25 30.38
CA GLU A 618 -13.66 -2.89 29.85
C GLU A 618 -12.96 -1.87 30.76
N THR A 619 -12.21 -0.98 30.14
CA THR A 619 -11.50 0.10 30.82
C THR A 619 -11.46 1.36 29.96
N SER A 620 -10.88 2.44 30.47
CA SER A 620 -10.62 3.65 29.67
C SER A 620 -9.49 3.41 28.66
N MET A 621 -9.52 4.13 27.56
CA MET A 621 -8.42 4.09 26.56
C MET A 621 -7.06 4.41 27.19
N ALA A 622 -7.04 5.36 28.12
CA ALA A 622 -5.81 5.77 28.82
C ALA A 622 -5.23 4.63 29.68
N GLU A 623 -6.08 3.92 30.43
CA GLU A 623 -5.66 2.77 31.24
C GLU A 623 -5.21 1.59 30.38
N ALA A 624 -5.93 1.30 29.28
CA ALA A 624 -5.55 0.27 28.31
C ALA A 624 -4.16 0.55 27.71
N THR A 625 -3.91 1.80 27.29
CA THR A 625 -2.62 2.23 26.76
C THR A 625 -1.52 2.14 27.83
N ALA A 626 -1.80 2.58 29.05
CA ALA A 626 -0.85 2.47 30.16
C ALA A 626 -0.50 1.02 30.51
N ALA A 627 -1.44 0.09 30.33
CA ALA A 627 -1.20 -1.34 30.47
C ALA A 627 -0.42 -1.97 29.29
N GLY A 628 -0.17 -1.21 28.23
CA GLY A 628 0.55 -1.70 27.04
C GLY A 628 -0.35 -2.42 26.03
N ALA A 629 -1.68 -2.24 26.08
CA ALA A 629 -2.59 -2.85 25.13
C ALA A 629 -2.39 -2.28 23.73
N ILE A 630 -2.26 -3.16 22.74
CA ILE A 630 -2.12 -2.78 21.33
C ILE A 630 -3.49 -2.37 20.81
N ALA A 631 -3.57 -1.14 20.27
CA ALA A 631 -4.72 -0.64 19.54
C ALA A 631 -4.46 -0.77 18.03
N PHE A 632 -5.44 -1.22 17.27
CA PHE A 632 -5.32 -1.33 15.82
C PHE A 632 -5.59 0.01 15.15
N PHE A 633 -4.79 0.35 14.13
CA PHE A 633 -4.97 1.59 13.37
C PHE A 633 -6.27 1.54 12.53
N GLY A 634 -7.08 2.61 12.66
CA GLY A 634 -8.31 2.77 11.88
C GLY A 634 -9.60 2.43 12.61
N ASP A 635 -9.55 1.75 13.74
CA ASP A 635 -10.74 1.49 14.54
C ASP A 635 -11.14 2.72 15.37
N LYS A 636 -12.43 3.03 15.35
CA LYS A 636 -13.01 4.09 16.20
C LYS A 636 -13.23 3.53 17.60
N TYR A 637 -12.29 3.80 18.51
CA TYR A 637 -12.45 3.43 19.92
C TYR A 637 -13.15 4.55 20.68
N GLY A 638 -14.18 4.22 21.45
CA GLY A 638 -14.81 5.16 22.39
C GLY A 638 -13.93 5.43 23.62
N GLU A 639 -14.45 6.23 24.57
CA GLU A 639 -13.77 6.46 25.86
C GLU A 639 -13.55 5.16 26.65
N ARG A 640 -14.46 4.20 26.50
CA ARG A 640 -14.35 2.85 27.07
C ARG A 640 -14.01 1.87 25.97
N VAL A 641 -12.98 1.07 26.23
CA VAL A 641 -12.46 0.06 25.31
C VAL A 641 -12.46 -1.31 25.98
N ARG A 642 -12.68 -2.35 25.17
CA ARG A 642 -12.56 -3.73 25.62
C ARG A 642 -11.16 -4.26 25.35
N VAL A 643 -10.48 -4.66 26.41
CA VAL A 643 -9.15 -5.28 26.37
C VAL A 643 -9.29 -6.79 26.39
N LEU A 644 -8.56 -7.46 25.53
CA LEU A 644 -8.36 -8.91 25.51
C LEU A 644 -6.95 -9.24 25.98
N GLU A 645 -6.85 -10.10 27.01
CA GLU A 645 -5.62 -10.79 27.39
C GLU A 645 -5.71 -12.24 26.86
N ALA A 646 -5.02 -12.54 25.78
CA ALA A 646 -4.94 -13.89 25.23
C ALA A 646 -3.62 -14.55 25.69
N GLY A 647 -3.62 -15.10 26.90
CA GLY A 647 -2.43 -15.62 27.55
C GLY A 647 -1.48 -14.51 28.06
N PRO A 648 -0.23 -14.87 28.39
CA PRO A 648 0.71 -13.93 29.02
C PRO A 648 1.34 -12.93 28.05
N HIS A 649 1.19 -13.15 26.75
CA HIS A 649 1.99 -12.45 25.74
C HIS A 649 1.19 -11.54 24.82
N SER A 650 -0.14 -11.74 24.69
CA SER A 650 -0.99 -10.93 23.83
C SER A 650 -1.98 -10.11 24.65
N LEU A 651 -1.86 -8.79 24.55
CA LEU A 651 -2.73 -7.80 25.19
C LEU A 651 -3.16 -6.78 24.12
N GLU A 652 -4.44 -6.85 23.71
CA GLU A 652 -4.92 -6.11 22.54
C GLU A 652 -6.34 -5.58 22.75
N LEU A 653 -6.70 -4.49 22.08
CA LEU A 653 -8.07 -4.00 22.04
C LEU A 653 -8.87 -4.85 21.05
N CYS A 654 -9.89 -5.57 21.54
CA CYS A 654 -10.70 -6.44 20.70
C CYS A 654 -12.16 -6.56 21.15
N GLY A 655 -13.11 -6.23 20.23
CA GLY A 655 -14.55 -6.38 20.45
C GLY A 655 -15.12 -7.76 20.11
N GLY A 656 -14.32 -8.63 19.48
CA GLY A 656 -14.77 -9.91 18.94
C GLY A 656 -15.05 -11.00 19.98
N THR A 657 -15.26 -12.22 19.48
CA THR A 657 -15.54 -13.39 20.31
C THR A 657 -14.32 -14.32 20.40
N HIS A 658 -14.03 -14.82 21.59
CA HIS A 658 -12.80 -15.57 21.88
C HIS A 658 -13.06 -16.86 22.65
N VAL A 659 -12.08 -17.76 22.65
CA VAL A 659 -12.08 -18.96 23.47
C VAL A 659 -11.94 -18.61 24.97
N ARG A 660 -12.30 -19.52 25.87
CA ARG A 660 -12.17 -19.30 27.32
C ARG A 660 -10.76 -19.57 27.84
N ALA A 661 -10.06 -20.48 27.18
CA ALA A 661 -8.68 -20.83 27.47
C ALA A 661 -7.96 -21.13 26.15
N LEU A 662 -6.66 -20.89 26.08
CA LEU A 662 -5.90 -21.01 24.81
C LEU A 662 -5.89 -22.45 24.28
N GLY A 663 -5.98 -23.48 25.17
CA GLY A 663 -6.06 -24.87 24.74
C GLY A 663 -7.30 -25.22 23.92
N ASP A 664 -8.39 -24.43 24.05
CA ASP A 664 -9.61 -24.61 23.24
C ASP A 664 -9.36 -24.31 21.74
N ILE A 665 -8.26 -23.61 21.39
CA ILE A 665 -7.88 -23.29 20.01
C ILE A 665 -7.51 -24.58 19.26
N GLY A 666 -6.85 -25.53 19.93
CA GLY A 666 -6.20 -26.67 19.31
C GLY A 666 -4.93 -26.23 18.53
N PRO A 667 -4.31 -27.12 17.77
CA PRO A 667 -3.10 -26.76 17.02
C PRO A 667 -3.36 -25.68 15.98
N VAL A 668 -2.39 -24.78 15.82
CA VAL A 668 -2.36 -23.75 14.78
C VAL A 668 -1.36 -24.15 13.70
N LYS A 669 -1.76 -24.03 12.43
CA LYS A 669 -0.91 -24.28 11.25
C LYS A 669 -1.05 -23.17 10.21
N VAL A 670 0.06 -22.55 9.86
CA VAL A 670 0.13 -21.63 8.71
C VAL A 670 0.06 -22.46 7.41
N VAL A 671 -0.89 -22.15 6.56
CA VAL A 671 -1.13 -22.88 5.30
C VAL A 671 -0.64 -22.13 4.07
N SER A 672 -0.60 -20.80 4.14
CA SER A 672 -0.05 -19.96 3.06
C SER A 672 0.63 -18.72 3.62
N GLU A 673 1.60 -18.22 2.87
CA GLU A 673 2.28 -16.94 3.08
C GLU A 673 2.56 -16.31 1.72
N GLY A 674 2.30 -14.99 1.57
CA GLY A 674 2.52 -14.31 0.31
C GLY A 674 2.43 -12.79 0.41
N SER A 675 2.89 -12.11 -0.65
CA SER A 675 2.75 -10.65 -0.78
C SER A 675 1.37 -10.31 -1.35
N ILE A 676 0.73 -9.27 -0.80
CA ILE A 676 -0.53 -8.72 -1.31
C ILE A 676 -0.39 -7.26 -1.74
N GLY A 677 0.75 -6.68 -1.48
CA GLY A 677 1.07 -5.29 -1.83
C GLY A 677 2.52 -4.97 -1.49
N ALA A 678 2.94 -3.77 -1.77
CA ALA A 678 4.27 -3.33 -1.39
C ALA A 678 4.38 -3.28 0.14
N ASN A 679 5.35 -4.00 0.69
CA ASN A 679 5.61 -4.10 2.12
C ASN A 679 4.45 -4.66 2.97
N ILE A 680 3.49 -5.33 2.34
CA ILE A 680 2.39 -6.02 3.03
C ILE A 680 2.44 -7.49 2.70
N ARG A 681 2.52 -8.31 3.73
CA ARG A 681 2.50 -9.77 3.67
C ARG A 681 1.19 -10.27 4.24
N ARG A 682 0.78 -11.42 3.76
CA ARG A 682 -0.42 -12.14 4.20
C ARG A 682 -0.02 -13.52 4.67
N ILE A 683 -0.50 -13.91 5.84
CA ILE A 683 -0.53 -15.32 6.24
C ILE A 683 -1.99 -15.78 6.33
N GLU A 684 -2.22 -17.03 5.95
CA GLU A 684 -3.45 -17.75 6.27
C GLU A 684 -3.10 -18.93 7.16
N ALA A 685 -3.92 -19.15 8.16
CA ALA A 685 -3.73 -20.25 9.10
C ALA A 685 -5.06 -20.92 9.44
N VAL A 686 -4.97 -22.12 9.93
CA VAL A 686 -6.10 -22.95 10.36
C VAL A 686 -5.89 -23.46 11.79
N THR A 687 -7.00 -23.74 12.50
CA THR A 687 -7.00 -24.17 13.90
C THR A 687 -7.87 -25.42 14.11
N GLY A 688 -8.01 -25.86 15.33
CA GLY A 688 -8.87 -26.97 15.72
C GLY A 688 -8.40 -28.29 15.13
N THR A 689 -9.31 -29.05 14.51
CA THR A 689 -9.02 -30.35 13.90
C THR A 689 -8.38 -30.24 12.51
N ARG A 690 -8.55 -29.11 11.83
CA ARG A 690 -8.11 -28.94 10.44
C ARG A 690 -6.60 -29.17 10.21
N PRO A 691 -5.68 -28.75 11.10
CA PRO A 691 -4.26 -29.09 10.98
C PRO A 691 -3.99 -30.60 10.97
N VAL A 692 -4.73 -31.36 11.78
CA VAL A 692 -4.62 -32.84 11.85
C VAL A 692 -5.18 -33.49 10.57
N GLU A 693 -6.29 -32.98 10.06
CA GLU A 693 -6.87 -33.42 8.79
C GLU A 693 -5.89 -33.19 7.64
N LEU A 694 -5.29 -32.01 7.57
CA LEU A 694 -4.24 -31.69 6.57
C LEU A 694 -3.03 -32.61 6.66
N LEU A 695 -2.62 -33.00 7.87
CA LEU A 695 -1.56 -33.97 8.08
C LEU A 695 -1.96 -35.32 7.50
N THR A 696 -3.17 -35.81 7.82
CA THR A 696 -3.71 -37.07 7.32
C THR A 696 -3.81 -37.07 5.78
N GLU A 697 -4.32 -35.97 5.19
CA GLU A 697 -4.38 -35.81 3.73
C GLU A 697 -2.98 -35.92 3.09
N ARG A 698 -1.99 -35.26 3.68
CA ARG A 698 -0.59 -35.32 3.20
C ARG A 698 0.01 -36.72 3.37
N GLU A 699 -0.24 -37.39 4.47
CA GLU A 699 0.21 -38.76 4.69
C GLU A 699 -0.39 -39.71 3.66
N GLN A 700 -1.67 -39.56 3.31
CA GLN A 700 -2.33 -40.35 2.27
C GLN A 700 -1.68 -40.13 0.90
N VAL A 701 -1.39 -38.86 0.54
CA VAL A 701 -0.69 -38.55 -0.73
C VAL A 701 0.70 -39.17 -0.76
N LEU A 702 1.44 -39.07 0.35
CA LEU A 702 2.77 -39.70 0.47
C LEU A 702 2.68 -41.23 0.37
N ALA A 703 1.71 -41.86 1.03
CA ALA A 703 1.51 -43.31 0.95
C ALA A 703 1.17 -43.78 -0.47
N GLN A 704 0.24 -43.07 -1.14
CA GLN A 704 -0.11 -43.36 -2.54
C GLN A 704 1.08 -43.16 -3.50
N THR A 705 1.91 -42.17 -3.25
CA THR A 705 3.11 -41.90 -4.05
C THR A 705 4.13 -43.03 -3.85
N ALA A 706 4.33 -43.45 -2.58
CA ALA A 706 5.22 -44.58 -2.24
C ALA A 706 4.79 -45.87 -2.92
N GLU A 707 3.47 -46.16 -2.87
CA GLU A 707 2.92 -47.34 -3.57
C GLU A 707 3.18 -47.31 -5.09
N ARG A 708 2.93 -46.14 -5.73
CA ARG A 708 3.18 -45.99 -7.20
C ARG A 708 4.68 -46.14 -7.57
N LEU A 709 5.57 -45.67 -6.68
CA LEU A 709 7.02 -45.83 -6.87
C LEU A 709 7.53 -47.22 -6.46
N GLY A 710 6.70 -48.00 -5.75
CA GLY A 710 7.05 -49.34 -5.27
C GLY A 710 8.13 -49.34 -4.20
N VAL A 711 8.07 -48.35 -3.28
CA VAL A 711 9.01 -48.16 -2.17
C VAL A 711 8.26 -47.89 -0.87
N PRO A 712 8.85 -48.15 0.30
CA PRO A 712 8.31 -47.68 1.58
C PRO A 712 8.24 -46.14 1.66
N ALA A 713 7.31 -45.62 2.44
CA ALA A 713 7.05 -44.17 2.52
C ALA A 713 8.28 -43.36 3.05
N ASP A 714 9.10 -43.95 3.92
CA ASP A 714 10.34 -43.39 4.43
C ASP A 714 11.47 -43.36 3.38
N GLN A 715 11.31 -44.06 2.26
CA GLN A 715 12.30 -44.15 1.16
C GLN A 715 11.82 -43.45 -0.11
N LEU A 716 10.81 -42.58 -0.05
CA LEU A 716 10.21 -41.90 -1.20
C LEU A 716 11.23 -41.12 -2.02
N LEU A 717 12.11 -40.35 -1.38
CA LEU A 717 13.14 -39.55 -2.08
C LEU A 717 14.11 -40.47 -2.81
N ALA A 718 14.62 -41.48 -2.13
CA ALA A 718 15.54 -42.46 -2.73
C ALA A 718 14.86 -43.24 -3.89
N GLY A 719 13.57 -43.56 -3.73
CA GLY A 719 12.78 -44.18 -4.79
C GLY A 719 12.60 -43.28 -5.99
N ALA A 720 12.30 -42.02 -5.80
CA ALA A 720 12.19 -41.03 -6.87
C ALA A 720 13.52 -40.85 -7.61
N ASP A 721 14.63 -40.68 -6.88
CA ASP A 721 15.97 -40.57 -7.45
C ASP A 721 16.36 -41.80 -8.29
N LYS A 722 16.06 -42.99 -7.78
CA LYS A 722 16.30 -44.23 -8.50
C LYS A 722 15.51 -44.28 -9.84
N ARG A 723 14.22 -43.89 -9.85
CA ARG A 723 13.41 -43.82 -11.08
C ARG A 723 13.92 -42.76 -12.04
N MET A 724 14.34 -41.61 -11.57
CA MET A 724 14.94 -40.59 -12.42
C MET A 724 16.25 -41.08 -13.06
N ALA A 725 17.10 -41.78 -12.30
CA ALA A 725 18.32 -42.39 -12.82
C ALA A 725 18.02 -43.47 -13.85
N GLU A 726 17.02 -44.34 -13.60
CA GLU A 726 16.57 -45.38 -14.53
C GLU A 726 16.03 -44.76 -15.84
N ILE A 727 15.19 -43.72 -15.76
CA ILE A 727 14.69 -43.00 -16.93
C ILE A 727 15.83 -42.41 -17.75
N LYS A 728 16.83 -41.80 -17.08
CA LYS A 728 18.02 -41.27 -17.75
C LYS A 728 18.82 -42.35 -18.45
N SER A 729 19.00 -43.49 -17.79
CA SER A 729 19.70 -44.67 -18.39
C SER A 729 18.96 -45.22 -19.59
N LEU A 730 17.65 -45.43 -19.45
CA LEU A 730 16.81 -45.95 -20.56
C LEU A 730 16.78 -45.00 -21.77
N ARG A 731 16.78 -43.71 -21.54
CA ARG A 731 16.89 -42.70 -22.60
C ARG A 731 18.23 -42.77 -23.31
N ALA A 732 19.32 -42.97 -22.58
CA ALA A 732 20.66 -43.14 -23.15
C ALA A 732 20.75 -44.44 -23.98
N GLU A 733 20.24 -45.56 -23.43
CA GLU A 733 20.18 -46.85 -24.14
C GLU A 733 19.33 -46.76 -25.39
N LEU A 734 18.15 -46.14 -25.32
CA LEU A 734 17.29 -45.90 -26.49
C LEU A 734 18.03 -45.10 -27.57
N ASN A 735 18.83 -44.10 -27.15
CA ASN A 735 19.60 -43.29 -28.11
C ASN A 735 20.71 -44.07 -28.76
N GLU A 736 21.41 -44.96 -28.03
CA GLU A 736 22.46 -45.83 -28.55
C GLU A 736 21.84 -46.90 -29.49
N LEU A 737 20.71 -47.51 -29.14
CA LEU A 737 20.00 -48.42 -30.00
C LEU A 737 19.53 -47.76 -31.31
N ARG A 738 19.05 -46.51 -31.23
CA ARG A 738 18.68 -45.74 -32.43
C ARG A 738 19.90 -45.43 -33.31
N LYS A 739 21.05 -45.08 -32.73
CA LYS A 739 22.29 -44.89 -33.50
C LYS A 739 22.76 -46.16 -34.16
N ALA A 740 22.69 -47.30 -33.46
CA ALA A 740 23.08 -48.59 -34.02
C ALA A 740 22.15 -48.97 -35.19
N ALA A 741 20.84 -48.85 -35.03
CA ALA A 741 19.87 -49.09 -36.08
C ALA A 741 20.10 -48.19 -37.32
N SER A 742 20.36 -46.90 -37.09
CA SER A 742 20.72 -45.96 -38.16
C SER A 742 22.04 -46.35 -38.84
N ALA A 743 23.01 -46.87 -38.11
CA ALA A 743 24.29 -47.29 -38.67
C ALA A 743 24.13 -48.53 -39.60
N ASP A 744 23.33 -49.52 -39.17
CA ASP A 744 23.02 -50.70 -40.02
C ASP A 744 22.25 -50.26 -41.26
N GLN A 745 21.18 -49.47 -41.10
CA GLN A 745 20.36 -48.98 -42.22
C GLN A 745 21.17 -48.10 -43.19
N SER A 746 22.12 -47.28 -42.65
CA SER A 746 23.03 -46.48 -43.48
C SER A 746 23.95 -47.33 -44.36
N GLY A 747 24.35 -48.54 -43.92
CA GLY A 747 25.14 -49.49 -44.69
C GLY A 747 24.35 -50.05 -45.84
N ASP A 748 23.12 -50.48 -45.61
CA ASP A 748 22.22 -51.01 -46.62
C ASP A 748 21.84 -49.97 -47.69
N LEU A 749 21.56 -48.70 -47.24
CA LEU A 749 21.29 -47.59 -48.13
C LEU A 749 22.49 -47.21 -49.00
N ALA A 750 23.70 -47.24 -48.42
CA ALA A 750 24.91 -46.97 -49.20
C ALA A 750 25.18 -47.96 -50.35
N GLN A 751 24.76 -49.23 -50.22
CA GLN A 751 24.87 -50.21 -51.27
C GLN A 751 23.92 -49.93 -52.45
N GLN A 752 22.90 -49.14 -52.29
CA GLN A 752 21.92 -48.67 -53.29
C GLN A 752 22.42 -47.45 -54.06
N ALA A 753 23.62 -46.96 -53.82
CA ALA A 753 24.14 -45.77 -54.48
C ALA A 753 24.34 -46.02 -55.97
N VAL A 754 23.80 -45.12 -56.81
CA VAL A 754 24.02 -45.09 -58.25
C VAL A 754 24.84 -43.85 -58.55
N ASP A 755 26.00 -44.02 -59.14
CA ASP A 755 26.97 -42.92 -59.39
C ASP A 755 27.28 -42.06 -58.14
N GLY A 756 27.30 -42.70 -56.93
CA GLY A 756 27.55 -42.04 -55.66
C GLY A 756 26.35 -41.35 -55.03
N VAL A 757 25.16 -41.46 -55.66
CA VAL A 757 23.93 -40.82 -55.16
C VAL A 757 22.94 -41.89 -54.68
N VAL A 758 22.43 -41.72 -53.43
CA VAL A 758 21.39 -42.55 -52.82
C VAL A 758 20.08 -41.78 -52.79
N VAL A 759 19.03 -42.34 -53.41
CA VAL A 759 17.68 -41.80 -53.33
C VAL A 759 16.72 -42.91 -52.90
N ALA A 760 16.24 -42.89 -51.69
CA ALA A 760 15.47 -43.94 -51.06
C ALA A 760 14.30 -43.42 -50.18
N LEU A 761 13.27 -44.30 -50.06
CA LEU A 761 12.20 -44.15 -49.12
C LEU A 761 12.64 -44.77 -47.74
N ALA A 762 12.52 -44.09 -46.66
CA ALA A 762 12.76 -44.59 -45.33
C ALA A 762 11.51 -44.35 -44.44
N GLU A 763 10.68 -45.36 -44.38
CA GLU A 763 9.39 -45.34 -43.72
C GLU A 763 9.55 -45.30 -42.19
N GLY A 764 8.60 -44.67 -41.49
CA GLY A 764 8.48 -44.66 -40.01
C GLY A 764 9.50 -43.81 -39.29
N LEU A 765 10.37 -43.05 -39.97
CA LEU A 765 11.36 -42.16 -39.37
C LEU A 765 10.84 -40.73 -39.29
N ASP A 766 11.09 -40.09 -38.14
CA ASP A 766 10.85 -38.68 -38.01
C ASP A 766 11.92 -37.84 -38.75
N ARG A 767 11.63 -36.53 -38.86
CA ARG A 767 12.51 -35.64 -39.65
C ARG A 767 13.96 -35.59 -39.12
N ASN A 768 14.17 -35.71 -37.80
CA ASN A 768 15.52 -35.72 -37.21
C ASN A 768 16.20 -37.07 -37.48
N GLN A 769 15.46 -38.16 -37.39
CA GLN A 769 15.97 -39.49 -37.69
C GLN A 769 16.35 -39.61 -39.17
N LEU A 770 15.53 -39.10 -40.09
CA LEU A 770 15.86 -39.04 -41.51
C LEU A 770 17.13 -38.21 -41.77
N ARG A 771 17.28 -37.06 -41.07
CA ARG A 771 18.48 -36.25 -41.18
C ARG A 771 19.74 -37.01 -40.72
N ASP A 772 19.65 -37.63 -39.57
CA ASP A 772 20.78 -38.35 -38.98
C ASP A 772 21.16 -39.57 -39.82
N LEU A 773 20.17 -40.28 -40.38
CA LEU A 773 20.38 -41.37 -41.30
C LEU A 773 20.98 -40.91 -42.64
N ALA A 774 20.51 -39.78 -43.19
CA ALA A 774 21.05 -39.22 -44.42
C ALA A 774 22.52 -38.82 -44.27
N ILE A 775 22.85 -38.17 -43.10
CA ILE A 775 24.25 -37.81 -42.78
C ILE A 775 25.10 -39.08 -42.65
N ALA A 776 24.65 -40.05 -41.86
CA ALA A 776 25.37 -41.30 -41.65
C ALA A 776 25.58 -42.10 -42.93
N THR A 777 24.63 -42.04 -43.84
CA THR A 777 24.72 -42.73 -45.18
C THR A 777 25.67 -41.96 -46.12
N ARG A 778 25.62 -40.62 -46.10
CA ARG A 778 26.54 -39.77 -46.89
C ARG A 778 28.01 -39.99 -46.50
N ASP A 779 28.27 -40.20 -45.23
CA ASP A 779 29.63 -40.37 -44.71
C ASP A 779 30.20 -41.77 -44.99
N ARG A 780 29.46 -42.66 -45.70
CA ARG A 780 29.95 -44.00 -46.17
C ARG A 780 30.83 -43.86 -47.40
N PRO A 781 31.85 -44.70 -47.52
CA PRO A 781 32.73 -44.70 -48.69
C PRO A 781 31.93 -44.92 -50.00
N GLY A 782 32.19 -44.03 -50.96
CA GLY A 782 31.56 -44.14 -52.30
C GLY A 782 30.19 -43.43 -52.38
N VAL A 783 29.74 -42.75 -51.36
CA VAL A 783 28.47 -41.96 -51.35
C VAL A 783 28.81 -40.49 -51.40
N SER A 784 28.32 -39.75 -52.35
CA SER A 784 28.51 -38.30 -52.54
C SER A 784 27.25 -37.46 -52.15
N ALA A 785 26.11 -38.03 -52.32
CA ALA A 785 24.82 -37.42 -51.97
C ALA A 785 23.79 -38.44 -51.53
N VAL A 786 22.96 -38.06 -50.55
CA VAL A 786 21.88 -38.91 -50.01
C VAL A 786 20.60 -38.12 -49.92
N ILE A 787 19.55 -38.60 -50.53
CA ILE A 787 18.24 -37.99 -50.43
C ILE A 787 17.27 -39.05 -49.89
N LEU A 788 16.72 -38.82 -48.72
CA LEU A 788 15.76 -39.70 -48.04
C LEU A 788 14.39 -39.02 -47.96
N GLY A 789 13.38 -39.77 -48.31
CA GLY A 789 11.99 -39.44 -48.12
C GLY A 789 11.40 -40.32 -47.01
N GLY A 790 10.50 -39.74 -46.17
CA GLY A 790 9.83 -40.53 -45.16
C GLY A 790 8.48 -39.91 -44.73
N ALA A 791 7.60 -40.78 -44.23
CA ALA A 791 6.34 -40.42 -43.63
C ALA A 791 6.42 -40.66 -42.11
N PRO A 792 6.60 -39.61 -41.29
CA PRO A 792 6.60 -39.71 -39.81
C PRO A 792 5.27 -40.28 -39.29
N GLU A 793 5.30 -41.02 -38.17
CA GLU A 793 4.09 -41.55 -37.51
C GLU A 793 3.07 -40.47 -37.10
N GLY A 794 3.51 -39.20 -36.96
CA GLY A 794 2.64 -38.04 -36.68
C GLY A 794 1.92 -37.43 -37.87
N GLY A 795 2.08 -38.00 -39.07
CA GLY A 795 1.51 -37.55 -40.35
C GLY A 795 2.39 -36.52 -41.09
N GLY A 796 2.10 -36.35 -42.37
CA GLY A 796 2.87 -35.52 -43.29
C GLY A 796 4.03 -36.28 -43.98
N ALA A 797 4.79 -35.54 -44.81
CA ALA A 797 5.96 -36.06 -45.52
C ALA A 797 7.21 -35.28 -45.12
N ALA A 798 8.37 -35.93 -45.13
CA ALA A 798 9.66 -35.29 -44.94
C ALA A 798 10.65 -35.74 -46.05
N LEU A 799 11.44 -34.81 -46.55
CA LEU A 799 12.56 -35.05 -47.43
C LEU A 799 13.83 -34.48 -46.79
N VAL A 800 14.89 -35.21 -46.80
CA VAL A 800 16.20 -34.78 -46.33
C VAL A 800 17.23 -35.08 -47.41
N ALA A 801 17.98 -34.05 -47.80
CA ALA A 801 19.14 -34.21 -48.70
C ALA A 801 20.41 -33.83 -47.96
N ALA A 802 21.42 -34.70 -47.96
CA ALA A 802 22.75 -34.50 -47.45
C ALA A 802 23.80 -34.74 -48.54
N VAL A 803 24.63 -33.72 -48.79
CA VAL A 803 25.65 -33.74 -49.87
C VAL A 803 27.03 -33.62 -49.27
N ALA A 804 28.00 -34.40 -49.76
CA ALA A 804 29.39 -34.35 -49.32
C ALA A 804 30.08 -33.01 -49.69
N ALA A 805 31.09 -32.63 -48.95
CA ALA A 805 31.74 -31.33 -49.11
C ALA A 805 32.41 -31.17 -50.51
N ASP A 806 32.91 -32.26 -51.07
CA ASP A 806 33.60 -32.38 -52.37
C ASP A 806 32.70 -32.68 -53.55
N CYS A 807 31.38 -32.75 -53.37
CA CYS A 807 30.41 -33.01 -54.41
C CYS A 807 29.83 -31.70 -54.94
N ASP A 808 29.67 -31.57 -56.27
CA ASP A 808 29.13 -30.42 -56.96
C ASP A 808 27.59 -30.27 -56.89
N LEU A 809 26.90 -31.27 -56.36
CA LEU A 809 25.45 -31.22 -56.16
C LEU A 809 25.06 -30.28 -55.04
N ASN A 810 23.88 -29.64 -55.16
CA ASN A 810 23.30 -28.74 -54.17
C ASN A 810 22.06 -29.37 -53.54
N ALA A 811 22.13 -29.65 -52.23
CA ALA A 811 21.05 -30.34 -51.50
C ALA A 811 19.70 -29.57 -51.60
N GLY A 812 19.72 -28.25 -51.53
CA GLY A 812 18.51 -27.42 -51.60
C GLY A 812 17.88 -27.48 -53.00
N GLU A 813 18.67 -27.45 -54.02
CA GLU A 813 18.20 -27.55 -55.42
C GLU A 813 17.64 -28.94 -55.75
N LEU A 814 18.30 -30.00 -55.28
CA LEU A 814 17.84 -31.39 -55.48
C LEU A 814 16.44 -31.65 -54.93
N ILE A 815 16.08 -31.05 -53.79
CA ILE A 815 14.77 -31.30 -53.17
C ILE A 815 13.76 -30.20 -53.40
N ALA A 816 14.08 -29.10 -54.12
CA ALA A 816 13.20 -27.96 -54.26
C ALA A 816 11.86 -28.30 -54.94
N GLU A 817 11.90 -29.00 -56.10
CA GLU A 817 10.73 -29.43 -56.83
C GLU A 817 9.96 -30.54 -56.10
N ALA A 818 10.70 -31.50 -55.56
CA ALA A 818 10.17 -32.59 -54.75
C ALA A 818 9.43 -32.11 -53.48
N ALA A 819 9.91 -31.07 -52.85
CA ALA A 819 9.26 -30.42 -51.70
C ALA A 819 7.91 -29.81 -52.09
N ALA A 820 7.81 -29.15 -53.24
CA ALA A 820 6.54 -28.64 -53.75
C ALA A 820 5.54 -29.79 -54.06
N THR A 821 6.04 -30.92 -54.61
CA THR A 821 5.24 -32.10 -54.94
C THR A 821 4.58 -32.73 -53.72
N ILE A 822 5.26 -32.80 -52.58
CA ILE A 822 4.69 -33.28 -51.30
C ILE A 822 3.84 -32.22 -50.58
N GLY A 823 3.53 -31.09 -51.22
CA GLY A 823 2.69 -30.02 -50.67
C GLY A 823 3.37 -29.23 -49.56
N GLY A 824 4.66 -28.98 -49.66
CA GLY A 824 5.45 -28.29 -48.67
C GLY A 824 6.56 -27.39 -49.22
N GLY A 825 7.51 -27.07 -48.37
CA GLY A 825 8.70 -26.27 -48.68
C GLY A 825 9.86 -26.67 -47.80
N GLY A 826 11.09 -26.30 -48.18
CA GLY A 826 12.25 -26.72 -47.45
C GLY A 826 13.44 -25.75 -47.46
N GLY A 827 14.47 -26.12 -46.72
CA GLY A 827 15.72 -25.38 -46.60
C GLY A 827 16.46 -25.26 -47.92
N ARG A 828 17.23 -24.21 -48.10
CA ARG A 828 18.02 -23.90 -49.32
C ARG A 828 19.52 -24.09 -49.10
N ASP A 829 19.90 -24.83 -48.06
CA ASP A 829 21.31 -25.07 -47.77
C ASP A 829 21.88 -26.03 -48.80
N ALA A 830 23.09 -25.73 -49.24
CA ALA A 830 23.73 -26.48 -50.33
C ALA A 830 24.25 -27.87 -49.93
N LYS A 831 24.52 -28.08 -48.63
CA LYS A 831 25.09 -29.34 -48.13
C LYS A 831 24.13 -30.18 -47.31
N LEU A 832 23.12 -29.53 -46.65
CA LEU A 832 22.10 -30.26 -45.89
C LEU A 832 20.77 -29.51 -45.97
N ALA A 833 19.85 -30.03 -46.77
CA ALA A 833 18.53 -29.46 -46.96
C ALA A 833 17.45 -30.37 -46.40
N ILE A 834 16.46 -29.77 -45.70
CA ILE A 834 15.32 -30.50 -45.11
C ILE A 834 14.05 -29.84 -45.58
N ALA A 835 13.14 -30.62 -46.13
CA ALA A 835 11.81 -30.17 -46.53
C ALA A 835 10.72 -30.95 -45.77
N GLY A 836 9.61 -30.28 -45.51
CA GLY A 836 8.42 -30.93 -44.96
C GLY A 836 7.22 -30.69 -45.86
N GLY A 837 6.30 -31.65 -45.97
CA GLY A 837 5.11 -31.56 -46.77
C GLY A 837 3.89 -32.16 -46.07
N ARG A 838 2.70 -31.97 -46.67
CA ARG A 838 1.43 -32.44 -46.10
C ARG A 838 0.94 -33.73 -46.75
N ASP A 839 1.52 -34.10 -47.89
CA ASP A 839 1.04 -35.23 -48.68
C ASP A 839 2.10 -36.34 -48.76
N PRO A 840 2.06 -37.35 -47.88
CA PRO A 840 2.99 -38.47 -47.89
C PRO A 840 2.75 -39.47 -49.08
N SER A 841 1.55 -39.48 -49.70
CA SER A 841 1.23 -40.38 -50.82
C SER A 841 2.01 -40.01 -52.08
N ARG A 842 2.57 -38.80 -52.15
CA ARG A 842 3.38 -38.36 -53.31
C ARG A 842 4.90 -38.44 -53.06
N LEU A 843 5.32 -39.11 -52.01
CA LEU A 843 6.76 -39.24 -51.70
C LEU A 843 7.52 -39.98 -52.77
N GLU A 844 6.96 -41.06 -53.35
CA GLU A 844 7.62 -41.78 -54.43
C GLU A 844 7.75 -40.97 -55.74
N GLU A 845 6.71 -40.14 -56.04
CA GLU A 845 6.77 -39.24 -57.18
C GLU A 845 7.85 -38.19 -56.95
N ALA A 846 7.91 -37.59 -55.71
CA ALA A 846 8.90 -36.62 -55.31
C ALA A 846 10.32 -37.22 -55.42
N LEU A 847 10.55 -38.41 -54.89
CA LEU A 847 11.83 -39.08 -55.01
C LEU A 847 12.21 -39.45 -56.51
N GLY A 848 11.22 -39.67 -57.36
CA GLY A 848 11.43 -39.81 -58.82
C GLY A 848 11.97 -38.53 -59.47
N GLN A 849 11.41 -37.37 -59.08
CA GLN A 849 11.88 -36.01 -59.46
C GLN A 849 13.33 -35.77 -58.98
N VAL A 850 13.63 -36.16 -57.76
CA VAL A 850 14.99 -36.07 -57.22
C VAL A 850 15.99 -36.92 -58.03
N ARG A 851 15.63 -38.14 -58.39
CA ARG A 851 16.48 -39.02 -59.25
C ARG A 851 16.77 -38.34 -60.62
N ALA A 852 15.74 -37.75 -61.22
CA ALA A 852 15.92 -37.00 -62.48
C ALA A 852 16.84 -35.78 -62.31
N ALA A 853 16.62 -34.96 -61.18
CA ALA A 853 17.44 -33.80 -60.87
C ALA A 853 18.89 -34.19 -60.57
N ALA A 854 19.13 -35.35 -59.98
CA ALA A 854 20.46 -35.87 -59.65
C ALA A 854 21.15 -36.54 -60.87
N GLY A 855 20.46 -36.65 -62.01
CA GLY A 855 21.03 -37.24 -63.23
C GLY A 855 21.18 -38.74 -63.18
N ILE A 856 20.51 -39.46 -62.27
CA ILE A 856 20.53 -40.92 -62.17
C ILE A 856 19.28 -41.47 -62.86
N ALA A 857 19.48 -42.27 -63.85
CA ALA A 857 18.41 -42.98 -64.58
C ALA A 857 17.73 -43.94 -63.61
N GLY A 858 16.37 -43.91 -63.56
CA GLY A 858 15.54 -44.81 -62.74
C GLY A 858 15.55 -46.20 -63.22
#